data_1b5d47ddaf017c9ed9199dfd4da524ac
#
_entry.id   1b5d47ddaf017c9ed9199dfd4da524ac
#
_cell.length_a   1.000
_cell.length_b   1.000
_cell.length_c   1.000
_cell.angle_alpha   90.00
_cell.angle_beta   90.00
_cell.angle_gamma   90.00
#
_symmetry.space_group_name_H-M   'P 1'
#
loop_
_entity.id
_entity.type
_entity.pdbx_description
1 polymer ?
#
loop_
_entity_poly.entity_id
_entity_poly.type
_entity_poly.pdbx_seq_one_letter_code
_entity_poly.pdbx_strand_id
1 'polypeptide(L)'
;MITVIKRNGEGVPLDIGKIQRQVAHACKGIDNVSPSMVEIKAQIELHDGMSTETIDELLLKAMVDLIDETENPEINNVNYQYVAGRQKVSMLRKEVYGQYEPPPLYEIVKKNVKLGMYTSELLDWYTEAEWNIIDLFIDHTKDEDYTYAAIAQLSEKYLVQNRATGQIFETPQVRYAVAAATAFHKESPVGRLKWVKEYYECASAGHFTLATPVLAGLGTTTKQFSSCVLISSDDTLDSIFASGEMMAKYASKRAGIGLEIGRIRPLGAPIRNGEIKHTGMIPFLKKWFADLRSCSQGGIRNASCTVTFPVWHYQFEDLIVLKNNQGTDETRVRQMDYSVVVNKMFWNRYKKRQPISLFDPHDVPDLYEAYYRDSAEFEALYLNYEKHPTIKKKVVSADEIFKNGILKERTDTGRIYLVNIDNVIAQGPFDTTQDPIYQSNLCQEILLPTRPFQRIEDPEGRIALCTLGSINWGAFRNPQEMRKACRVLVRSLSNLLNYQDFLSIQSKLANTDFEPLGVGITNLAYWHARKSFKYGEPEALAEVKRWMEHQAFYLTEMSVELAQERGACKRSEFTYYGKGVFPWERRAAGVNELTDFTPSLDWEPLRARMIKHGIRNATLMAVAPVESSSVVLNSTNGIEMPMELISIKESKAGSFTQVVPDYKRLKNRYQLMWDQADCVDYLKTSAVLAAYIDQSLSTNTFYNPAKFKDGKVPATLIANNLMLAYKWGLKTVYYSLINKVGSKNILNTQSDRLVPSEPVTLYAELDDDCEACKL
;
A
#
# COMPACT_ATOMS: atom_id res chain seq x y z
N MET A 1 -25.31 34.09 35.11
CA MET A 1 -24.85 32.68 35.16
C MET A 1 -24.72 32.28 33.71
N ILE A 2 -23.55 31.84 33.29
CA ILE A 2 -23.28 31.47 31.88
C ILE A 2 -24.09 30.19 31.55
N THR A 3 -24.84 30.21 30.47
CA THR A 3 -25.60 29.06 29.95
C THR A 3 -24.84 28.46 28.77
N VAL A 4 -24.72 27.15 28.73
CA VAL A 4 -24.12 26.43 27.58
C VAL A 4 -25.20 25.59 26.91
N ILE A 5 -25.06 25.43 25.58
CA ILE A 5 -25.99 24.68 24.75
C ILE A 5 -25.44 23.25 24.55
N LYS A 6 -26.20 22.26 24.99
CA LYS A 6 -25.89 20.84 24.74
C LYS A 6 -26.16 20.46 23.28
N ARG A 7 -25.59 19.30 22.85
CA ARG A 7 -25.80 18.74 21.50
C ARG A 7 -27.30 18.52 21.14
N ASN A 8 -28.17 18.33 22.12
CA ASN A 8 -29.63 18.20 21.91
C ASN A 8 -30.35 19.55 21.81
N GLY A 9 -29.61 20.69 21.85
CA GLY A 9 -30.18 22.04 21.83
C GLY A 9 -30.63 22.59 23.17
N GLU A 10 -30.53 21.81 24.27
CA GLU A 10 -30.94 22.25 25.61
C GLU A 10 -29.90 23.22 26.21
N GLY A 11 -30.36 24.39 26.68
CA GLY A 11 -29.56 25.31 27.44
C GLY A 11 -29.48 24.90 28.92
N VAL A 12 -28.25 24.75 29.43
CA VAL A 12 -28.01 24.39 30.85
C VAL A 12 -26.99 25.33 31.47
N PRO A 13 -27.02 25.54 32.80
CA PRO A 13 -25.96 26.28 33.48
C PRO A 13 -24.61 25.64 33.28
N LEU A 14 -23.59 26.45 33.02
CA LEU A 14 -22.20 26.00 32.90
C LEU A 14 -21.70 25.38 34.21
N ASP A 15 -21.20 24.15 34.12
CA ASP A 15 -20.49 23.45 35.23
C ASP A 15 -19.02 23.31 34.87
N ILE A 16 -18.17 24.22 35.37
CA ILE A 16 -16.72 24.20 35.18
C ILE A 16 -16.10 22.91 35.72
N GLY A 17 -16.67 22.37 36.82
CA GLY A 17 -16.21 21.10 37.37
C GLY A 17 -16.37 19.91 36.44
N LYS A 18 -17.31 19.95 35.45
CA LYS A 18 -17.40 18.93 34.39
C LYS A 18 -16.24 19.03 33.43
N ILE A 19 -15.85 20.24 33.02
CA ILE A 19 -14.70 20.47 32.14
C ILE A 19 -13.42 19.94 32.84
N GLN A 20 -13.21 20.30 34.10
CA GLN A 20 -12.05 19.84 34.85
C GLN A 20 -12.01 18.32 35.02
N ARG A 21 -13.13 17.68 35.31
CA ARG A 21 -13.23 16.20 35.38
C ARG A 21 -12.93 15.55 34.04
N GLN A 22 -13.36 16.12 32.93
CA GLN A 22 -13.09 15.61 31.58
C GLN A 22 -11.60 15.69 31.25
N VAL A 23 -10.95 16.82 31.51
CA VAL A 23 -9.50 16.99 31.30
C VAL A 23 -8.70 16.06 32.23
N ALA A 24 -9.09 15.96 33.50
CA ALA A 24 -8.46 15.05 34.47
C ALA A 24 -8.58 13.57 34.03
N HIS A 25 -9.76 13.16 33.51
CA HIS A 25 -9.97 11.81 32.96
C HIS A 25 -9.06 11.56 31.74
N ALA A 26 -8.97 12.52 30.82
CA ALA A 26 -8.12 12.37 29.65
C ALA A 26 -6.62 12.22 30.02
N CYS A 27 -6.16 12.89 31.06
CA CYS A 27 -4.77 12.81 31.55
C CYS A 27 -4.47 11.61 32.47
N LYS A 28 -5.52 10.90 32.95
CA LYS A 28 -5.37 9.86 33.99
C LYS A 28 -4.43 8.73 33.54
N GLY A 29 -3.38 8.48 34.35
CA GLY A 29 -2.44 7.37 34.11
C GLY A 29 -1.49 7.56 32.92
N ILE A 30 -1.40 8.77 32.38
CA ILE A 30 -0.43 9.12 31.33
C ILE A 30 0.71 9.91 31.99
N ASP A 31 1.95 9.46 31.79
CA ASP A 31 3.12 10.10 32.38
C ASP A 31 3.46 11.44 31.73
N ASN A 32 3.96 12.36 32.50
CA ASN A 32 4.48 13.68 32.07
C ASN A 32 3.42 14.54 31.34
N VAL A 33 2.18 14.48 31.76
CA VAL A 33 1.08 15.36 31.31
C VAL A 33 0.38 15.99 32.50
N SER A 34 -0.16 17.19 32.34
CA SER A 34 -0.80 17.95 33.43
C SER A 34 -2.16 18.48 32.99
N PRO A 35 -3.27 18.20 33.73
CA PRO A 35 -4.56 18.82 33.48
C PRO A 35 -4.50 20.34 33.45
N SER A 36 -3.78 20.95 34.39
CA SER A 36 -3.65 22.40 34.51
C SER A 36 -2.99 23.04 33.27
N MET A 37 -2.02 22.34 32.63
CA MET A 37 -1.41 22.83 31.40
C MET A 37 -2.38 22.84 30.24
N VAL A 38 -3.26 21.83 30.13
CA VAL A 38 -4.32 21.80 29.13
C VAL A 38 -5.30 22.96 29.35
N GLU A 39 -5.73 23.21 30.62
CA GLU A 39 -6.65 24.28 30.97
C GLU A 39 -6.07 25.66 30.64
N ILE A 40 -4.79 25.89 30.99
CA ILE A 40 -4.07 27.14 30.68
C ILE A 40 -3.92 27.32 29.15
N LYS A 41 -3.54 26.27 28.43
CA LYS A 41 -3.35 26.32 26.97
C LYS A 41 -4.67 26.54 26.23
N ALA A 42 -5.76 25.98 26.75
CA ALA A 42 -7.08 26.09 26.14
C ALA A 42 -7.63 27.52 26.13
N GLN A 43 -7.26 28.35 27.12
CA GLN A 43 -7.69 29.77 27.24
C GLN A 43 -9.14 29.98 26.83
N ILE A 44 -10.05 29.14 27.33
CA ILE A 44 -11.46 29.16 26.91
C ILE A 44 -12.12 30.44 27.42
N GLU A 45 -12.40 31.35 26.54
CA GLU A 45 -13.26 32.50 26.82
C GLU A 45 -14.73 32.03 26.81
N LEU A 46 -15.20 31.65 27.99
CA LEU A 46 -16.58 31.16 28.18
C LEU A 46 -17.57 32.31 28.03
N HIS A 47 -18.47 32.23 27.08
CA HIS A 47 -19.57 33.18 26.87
C HIS A 47 -20.92 32.48 26.91
N ASP A 48 -21.97 33.28 27.16
CA ASP A 48 -23.34 32.79 27.21
C ASP A 48 -23.79 32.25 25.84
N GLY A 49 -24.44 31.09 25.83
CA GLY A 49 -24.89 30.41 24.61
C GLY A 49 -23.80 29.59 23.88
N MET A 50 -22.56 29.46 24.44
CA MET A 50 -21.51 28.62 23.83
C MET A 50 -21.97 27.15 23.82
N SER A 51 -21.69 26.43 22.70
CA SER A 51 -22.00 25.01 22.61
C SER A 51 -21.00 24.15 23.40
N THR A 52 -21.46 23.06 24.00
CA THR A 52 -20.55 22.09 24.64
C THR A 52 -19.64 21.42 23.64
N GLU A 53 -19.99 21.37 22.37
CA GLU A 53 -19.17 20.88 21.27
C GLU A 53 -17.97 21.80 21.00
N THR A 54 -18.19 23.11 20.93
CA THR A 54 -17.13 24.11 20.81
C THR A 54 -16.13 24.03 21.99
N ILE A 55 -16.64 23.80 23.21
CA ILE A 55 -15.75 23.60 24.37
C ILE A 55 -14.87 22.34 24.19
N ASP A 56 -15.49 21.21 23.78
CA ASP A 56 -14.77 19.97 23.49
C ASP A 56 -13.67 20.17 22.42
N GLU A 57 -13.97 20.96 21.35
CA GLU A 57 -13.03 21.27 20.25
C GLU A 57 -11.86 22.15 20.74
N LEU A 58 -12.11 23.16 21.54
CA LEU A 58 -11.06 24.01 22.09
C LEU A 58 -10.13 23.24 23.03
N LEU A 59 -10.68 22.36 23.88
CA LEU A 59 -9.88 21.46 24.71
C LEU A 59 -9.03 20.51 23.87
N LEU A 60 -9.60 19.89 22.83
CA LEU A 60 -8.89 19.01 21.91
C LEU A 60 -7.74 19.75 21.21
N LYS A 61 -7.99 20.96 20.71
CA LYS A 61 -6.97 21.79 20.09
C LYS A 61 -5.81 22.09 21.05
N ALA A 62 -6.13 22.49 22.28
CA ALA A 62 -5.11 22.75 23.29
C ALA A 62 -4.24 21.50 23.59
N MET A 63 -4.87 20.31 23.65
CA MET A 63 -4.15 19.05 23.86
C MET A 63 -3.24 18.72 22.66
N VAL A 64 -3.71 18.94 21.43
CA VAL A 64 -2.93 18.72 20.20
C VAL A 64 -1.75 19.68 20.11
N ASP A 65 -1.94 20.95 20.43
CA ASP A 65 -0.89 21.97 20.42
C ASP A 65 0.23 21.70 21.46
N LEU A 66 -0.02 20.80 22.43
CA LEU A 66 0.96 20.35 23.42
C LEU A 66 1.78 19.12 22.97
N ILE A 67 1.46 18.52 21.83
CA ILE A 67 2.17 17.34 21.28
C ILE A 67 3.45 17.81 20.59
N ASP A 68 4.44 18.24 21.35
CA ASP A 68 5.75 18.60 20.82
C ASP A 68 6.77 18.57 21.97
N GLU A 69 8.04 18.35 21.65
CA GLU A 69 9.16 18.48 22.60
C GLU A 69 10.23 19.45 22.10
N THR A 70 10.06 20.03 20.90
CA THR A 70 11.10 20.83 20.27
C THR A 70 11.04 22.31 20.65
N GLU A 71 9.83 22.87 20.81
CA GLU A 71 9.66 24.30 21.08
C GLU A 71 9.69 24.68 22.57
N ASN A 72 9.11 23.85 23.45
CA ASN A 72 9.07 24.11 24.88
C ASN A 72 9.00 22.80 25.68
N PRO A 73 10.12 22.10 25.90
CA PRO A 73 10.16 20.77 26.51
C PRO A 73 9.72 20.73 28.00
N GLU A 74 9.61 21.89 28.67
CA GLU A 74 9.09 21.97 30.04
C GLU A 74 7.56 21.91 30.08
N ILE A 75 6.89 22.32 29.01
CA ILE A 75 5.42 22.41 28.87
C ILE A 75 4.89 21.35 27.95
N ASN A 76 5.51 21.22 26.79
CA ASN A 76 5.10 20.34 25.71
C ASN A 76 5.63 18.92 25.92
N ASN A 77 4.85 17.90 25.54
CA ASN A 77 5.24 16.51 25.69
C ASN A 77 4.51 15.64 24.66
N VAL A 78 5.24 14.75 24.01
CA VAL A 78 4.63 13.84 23.01
C VAL A 78 3.51 12.96 23.59
N ASN A 79 3.48 12.73 24.92
CA ASN A 79 2.43 11.93 25.56
C ASN A 79 1.05 12.61 25.53
N TYR A 80 0.98 13.91 25.27
CA TYR A 80 -0.30 14.57 25.01
C TYR A 80 -1.03 14.00 23.79
N GLN A 81 -0.35 13.25 22.90
CA GLN A 81 -1.01 12.51 21.83
C GLN A 81 -2.07 11.52 22.36
N TYR A 82 -1.85 10.90 23.51
CA TYR A 82 -2.81 9.99 24.16
C TYR A 82 -3.92 10.77 24.88
N VAL A 83 -3.60 11.92 25.48
CA VAL A 83 -4.61 12.81 26.09
C VAL A 83 -5.59 13.32 25.04
N ALA A 84 -5.07 13.82 23.92
CA ALA A 84 -5.86 14.26 22.78
C ALA A 84 -6.66 13.09 22.13
N GLY A 85 -6.06 11.90 22.10
CA GLY A 85 -6.73 10.68 21.63
C GLY A 85 -7.97 10.35 22.47
N ARG A 86 -7.86 10.32 23.80
CA ARG A 86 -8.98 10.09 24.73
C ARG A 86 -10.06 11.16 24.63
N GLN A 87 -9.65 12.43 24.50
CA GLN A 87 -10.60 13.52 24.26
C GLN A 87 -11.39 13.30 22.96
N LYS A 88 -10.69 12.94 21.86
CA LYS A 88 -11.33 12.66 20.56
C LYS A 88 -12.27 11.45 20.64
N VAL A 89 -11.90 10.37 21.34
CA VAL A 89 -12.76 9.21 21.61
C VAL A 89 -14.02 9.60 22.39
N SER A 90 -13.88 10.42 23.43
CA SER A 90 -15.03 10.93 24.19
C SER A 90 -16.01 11.73 23.31
N MET A 91 -15.46 12.59 22.43
CA MET A 91 -16.26 13.35 21.46
C MET A 91 -16.96 12.40 20.47
N LEU A 92 -16.25 11.42 19.94
CA LEU A 92 -16.77 10.43 19.00
C LEU A 92 -17.92 9.61 19.62
N ARG A 93 -17.78 9.12 20.85
CA ARG A 93 -18.83 8.37 21.54
C ARG A 93 -20.08 9.21 21.75
N LYS A 94 -19.92 10.48 22.17
CA LYS A 94 -21.03 11.43 22.31
C LYS A 94 -21.72 11.71 20.96
N GLU A 95 -20.96 11.79 19.86
CA GLU A 95 -21.50 11.98 18.51
C GLU A 95 -22.32 10.75 18.06
N VAL A 96 -21.75 9.55 18.19
CA VAL A 96 -22.32 8.30 17.67
C VAL A 96 -23.51 7.82 18.50
N TYR A 97 -23.39 7.89 19.83
CA TYR A 97 -24.35 7.29 20.77
C TYR A 97 -25.16 8.30 21.58
N GLY A 98 -24.81 9.57 21.57
CA GLY A 98 -25.39 10.60 22.46
C GLY A 98 -24.94 10.45 23.91
N GLN A 99 -24.10 9.47 24.23
CA GLN A 99 -23.60 9.13 25.56
C GLN A 99 -22.17 8.59 25.49
N TYR A 100 -21.52 8.46 26.65
CA TYR A 100 -20.15 7.94 26.69
C TYR A 100 -20.07 6.42 26.57
N GLU A 101 -20.94 5.70 27.28
CA GLU A 101 -20.99 4.24 27.22
C GLU A 101 -21.72 3.76 25.96
N PRO A 102 -21.11 2.87 25.14
CA PRO A 102 -21.76 2.31 23.99
C PRO A 102 -23.01 1.51 24.37
N PRO A 103 -24.10 1.57 23.59
CA PRO A 103 -25.23 0.66 23.76
C PRO A 103 -24.86 -0.77 23.36
N PRO A 104 -25.70 -1.81 23.67
CA PRO A 104 -25.48 -3.17 23.25
C PRO A 104 -25.25 -3.29 21.74
N LEU A 105 -24.31 -4.14 21.33
CA LEU A 105 -23.89 -4.26 19.93
C LEU A 105 -25.06 -4.57 18.97
N TYR A 106 -25.99 -5.43 19.39
CA TYR A 106 -27.16 -5.75 18.57
C TYR A 106 -28.01 -4.52 18.24
N GLU A 107 -28.22 -3.62 19.21
CA GLU A 107 -28.97 -2.39 18.98
C GLU A 107 -28.21 -1.43 18.03
N ILE A 108 -26.89 -1.37 18.12
CA ILE A 108 -26.04 -0.58 17.19
C ILE A 108 -26.20 -1.14 15.76
N VAL A 109 -26.07 -2.45 15.58
CA VAL A 109 -26.19 -3.11 14.27
C VAL A 109 -27.59 -2.88 13.70
N LYS A 110 -28.63 -3.12 14.45
CA LYS A 110 -30.02 -2.93 14.04
C LYS A 110 -30.33 -1.49 13.63
N LYS A 111 -29.88 -0.51 14.42
CA LYS A 111 -29.99 0.92 14.10
C LYS A 111 -29.29 1.24 12.78
N ASN A 112 -28.06 0.80 12.60
CA ASN A 112 -27.26 1.14 11.42
C ASN A 112 -27.73 0.41 10.16
N VAL A 113 -28.27 -0.80 10.27
CA VAL A 113 -28.98 -1.47 9.16
C VAL A 113 -30.24 -0.68 8.77
N LYS A 114 -31.04 -0.25 9.72
CA LYS A 114 -32.25 0.58 9.46
C LYS A 114 -31.89 1.90 8.77
N LEU A 115 -30.74 2.49 9.08
CA LEU A 115 -30.26 3.72 8.46
C LEU A 115 -29.58 3.49 7.10
N GLY A 116 -29.43 2.24 6.65
CA GLY A 116 -28.72 1.88 5.42
C GLY A 116 -27.20 2.07 5.47
N MET A 117 -26.64 2.26 6.68
CA MET A 117 -25.20 2.37 6.88
C MET A 117 -24.52 1.00 6.92
N TYR A 118 -25.20 -0.01 7.46
CA TYR A 118 -24.78 -1.41 7.39
C TYR A 118 -25.63 -2.19 6.39
N THR A 119 -25.08 -3.27 5.85
CA THR A 119 -25.84 -4.23 5.04
C THR A 119 -26.85 -4.99 5.89
N SER A 120 -28.07 -5.20 5.36
CA SER A 120 -29.09 -6.01 6.03
C SER A 120 -28.68 -7.46 6.27
N GLU A 121 -27.77 -7.98 5.45
CA GLU A 121 -27.23 -9.34 5.55
C GLU A 121 -26.65 -9.67 6.94
N LEU A 122 -26.17 -8.67 7.69
CA LEU A 122 -25.66 -8.86 9.05
C LEU A 122 -26.72 -9.42 10.01
N LEU A 123 -28.00 -9.02 9.84
CA LEU A 123 -29.12 -9.53 10.64
C LEU A 123 -29.64 -10.87 10.11
N ASP A 124 -29.38 -11.19 8.84
CA ASP A 124 -29.71 -12.50 8.25
C ASP A 124 -28.70 -13.58 8.66
N TRP A 125 -27.42 -13.20 8.78
CA TRP A 125 -26.35 -14.13 9.11
C TRP A 125 -26.27 -14.49 10.58
N TYR A 126 -26.52 -13.53 11.47
CA TYR A 126 -26.36 -13.70 12.92
C TYR A 126 -27.67 -13.39 13.65
N THR A 127 -28.04 -14.30 14.55
CA THR A 127 -29.14 -14.11 15.47
C THR A 127 -28.80 -13.05 16.54
N GLU A 128 -29.83 -12.50 17.21
CA GLU A 128 -29.64 -11.60 18.35
C GLU A 128 -28.77 -12.26 19.44
N ALA A 129 -28.98 -13.55 19.72
CA ALA A 129 -28.19 -14.28 20.70
C ALA A 129 -26.70 -14.35 20.32
N GLU A 130 -26.38 -14.51 19.04
CA GLU A 130 -24.99 -14.49 18.58
C GLU A 130 -24.36 -13.10 18.65
N TRP A 131 -25.10 -12.04 18.32
CA TRP A 131 -24.65 -10.67 18.52
C TRP A 131 -24.37 -10.37 20.00
N ASN A 132 -25.21 -10.84 20.90
CA ASN A 132 -24.98 -10.71 22.34
C ASN A 132 -23.73 -11.48 22.81
N ILE A 133 -23.42 -12.65 22.20
CA ILE A 133 -22.16 -13.37 22.46
C ILE A 133 -20.96 -12.58 21.95
N ILE A 134 -21.07 -11.94 20.77
CA ILE A 134 -20.01 -11.10 20.22
C ILE A 134 -19.76 -9.89 21.14
N ASP A 135 -20.83 -9.26 21.63
CA ASP A 135 -20.77 -8.13 22.55
C ASP A 135 -19.95 -8.43 23.82
N LEU A 136 -20.10 -9.65 24.37
CA LEU A 136 -19.42 -10.06 25.61
C LEU A 136 -17.87 -10.04 25.54
N PHE A 137 -17.27 -10.12 24.37
CA PHE A 137 -15.82 -10.09 24.25
C PHE A 137 -15.27 -8.75 23.70
N ILE A 138 -16.13 -7.78 23.45
CA ILE A 138 -15.70 -6.45 23.04
C ILE A 138 -15.21 -5.67 24.26
N ASP A 139 -13.99 -5.16 24.15
CA ASP A 139 -13.38 -4.29 25.17
C ASP A 139 -13.35 -2.85 24.67
N HIS A 140 -14.37 -2.09 24.97
CA HIS A 140 -14.48 -0.68 24.59
C HIS A 140 -13.44 0.22 25.26
N THR A 141 -12.77 -0.22 26.34
CA THR A 141 -11.73 0.60 27.02
C THR A 141 -10.49 0.77 26.12
N LYS A 142 -10.23 -0.15 25.20
CA LYS A 142 -9.14 -0.06 24.23
C LYS A 142 -9.25 1.12 23.27
N ASP A 143 -10.43 1.72 23.11
CA ASP A 143 -10.57 2.96 22.36
C ASP A 143 -9.75 4.10 23.01
N GLU A 144 -9.54 4.06 24.33
CA GLU A 144 -8.79 5.08 25.07
C GLU A 144 -7.26 4.96 24.91
N ASP A 145 -6.77 3.88 24.31
CA ASP A 145 -5.35 3.66 24.06
C ASP A 145 -4.88 4.27 22.72
N TYR A 146 -5.80 4.75 21.88
CA TYR A 146 -5.44 5.38 20.63
C TYR A 146 -4.73 6.71 20.81
N THR A 147 -3.69 6.96 20.02
CA THR A 147 -3.14 8.31 19.85
C THR A 147 -4.13 9.19 19.09
N TYR A 148 -3.97 10.51 19.20
CA TYR A 148 -4.80 11.44 18.42
C TYR A 148 -4.75 11.16 16.91
N ALA A 149 -3.55 10.94 16.36
CA ALA A 149 -3.38 10.60 14.96
C ALA A 149 -4.16 9.34 14.57
N ALA A 150 -4.10 8.29 15.39
CA ALA A 150 -4.80 7.02 15.12
C ALA A 150 -6.31 7.17 15.10
N ILE A 151 -6.89 7.82 16.12
CA ILE A 151 -8.35 8.00 16.16
C ILE A 151 -8.87 9.01 15.12
N ALA A 152 -8.07 10.04 14.79
CA ALA A 152 -8.38 10.96 13.71
C ALA A 152 -8.42 10.22 12.36
N GLN A 153 -7.40 9.42 12.07
CA GLN A 153 -7.32 8.60 10.86
C GLN A 153 -8.46 7.58 10.77
N LEU A 154 -8.80 6.89 11.88
CA LEU A 154 -9.94 5.98 11.94
C LEU A 154 -11.25 6.70 11.62
N SER A 155 -11.50 7.84 12.26
CA SER A 155 -12.72 8.65 12.08
C SER A 155 -12.84 9.16 10.65
N GLU A 156 -11.76 9.61 10.04
CA GLU A 156 -11.79 10.16 8.69
C GLU A 156 -11.99 9.09 7.60
N LYS A 157 -11.30 7.94 7.72
CA LYS A 157 -11.16 7.00 6.58
C LYS A 157 -11.88 5.67 6.77
N TYR A 158 -11.95 5.14 7.99
CA TYR A 158 -12.28 3.74 8.22
C TYR A 158 -13.62 3.50 8.89
N LEU A 159 -14.02 4.37 9.81
CA LEU A 159 -15.33 4.24 10.46
C LEU A 159 -16.46 4.53 9.47
N VAL A 160 -17.54 3.78 9.60
CA VAL A 160 -18.73 3.93 8.75
C VAL A 160 -19.36 5.30 9.00
N GLN A 161 -19.53 6.06 7.95
CA GLN A 161 -20.02 7.43 8.00
C GLN A 161 -20.84 7.81 6.77
N ASN A 162 -21.70 8.77 6.92
CA ASN A 162 -22.32 9.47 5.80
C ASN A 162 -21.32 10.49 5.24
N ARG A 163 -20.76 10.22 4.07
CA ARG A 163 -19.73 11.07 3.45
C ARG A 163 -20.21 12.47 3.05
N ALA A 164 -21.51 12.67 2.88
CA ALA A 164 -22.07 13.98 2.54
C ALA A 164 -22.17 14.89 3.77
N THR A 165 -22.47 14.32 4.94
CA THR A 165 -22.65 15.07 6.19
C THR A 165 -21.47 14.99 7.15
N GLY A 166 -20.57 14.01 6.96
CA GLY A 166 -19.47 13.70 7.88
C GLY A 166 -19.90 12.91 9.13
N GLN A 167 -21.20 12.62 9.31
CA GLN A 167 -21.69 11.91 10.49
C GLN A 167 -21.17 10.49 10.56
N ILE A 168 -20.59 10.10 11.71
CA ILE A 168 -20.05 8.77 12.00
C ILE A 168 -21.10 7.93 12.77
N PHE A 169 -21.13 6.61 12.53
CA PHE A 169 -22.17 5.71 13.04
C PHE A 169 -21.64 4.58 13.95
N GLU A 170 -20.34 4.53 14.19
CA GLU A 170 -19.71 3.48 15.00
C GLU A 170 -18.42 3.98 15.66
N THR A 171 -17.90 3.22 16.63
CA THR A 171 -16.60 3.42 17.26
C THR A 171 -15.61 2.32 16.83
N PRO A 172 -14.28 2.46 17.07
CA PRO A 172 -13.29 1.52 16.58
C PRO A 172 -13.54 0.07 16.98
N GLN A 173 -13.88 -0.20 18.25
CA GLN A 173 -14.11 -1.57 18.69
C GLN A 173 -15.34 -2.21 18.03
N VAL A 174 -16.40 -1.42 17.81
CA VAL A 174 -17.57 -1.87 17.05
C VAL A 174 -17.18 -2.14 15.59
N ARG A 175 -16.35 -1.26 14.96
CA ARG A 175 -15.84 -1.50 13.61
C ARG A 175 -15.14 -2.85 13.47
N TYR A 176 -14.24 -3.19 14.41
CA TYR A 176 -13.54 -4.48 14.38
C TYR A 176 -14.49 -5.67 14.61
N ALA A 177 -15.46 -5.55 15.47
CA ALA A 177 -16.45 -6.61 15.71
C ALA A 177 -17.33 -6.87 14.48
N VAL A 178 -17.84 -5.81 13.84
CA VAL A 178 -18.65 -5.90 12.60
C VAL A 178 -17.81 -6.41 11.43
N ALA A 179 -16.55 -5.98 11.32
CA ALA A 179 -15.62 -6.50 10.32
C ALA A 179 -15.36 -8.00 10.51
N ALA A 180 -15.13 -8.45 11.75
CA ALA A 180 -14.96 -9.86 12.10
C ALA A 180 -16.21 -10.68 11.74
N ALA A 181 -17.38 -10.24 12.15
CA ALA A 181 -18.65 -10.91 11.83
C ALA A 181 -18.85 -11.03 10.31
N THR A 182 -18.55 -9.97 9.55
CA THR A 182 -18.64 -9.98 8.08
C THR A 182 -17.65 -10.96 7.47
N ALA A 183 -16.40 -10.98 7.92
CA ALA A 183 -15.36 -11.84 7.34
C ALA A 183 -15.62 -13.35 7.56
N PHE A 184 -16.37 -13.73 8.60
CA PHE A 184 -16.60 -15.12 8.96
C PHE A 184 -18.05 -15.58 8.84
N HIS A 185 -18.93 -14.82 8.17
CA HIS A 185 -20.35 -15.17 8.05
C HIS A 185 -20.62 -16.52 7.38
N LYS A 186 -19.77 -16.94 6.44
CA LYS A 186 -19.88 -18.23 5.72
C LYS A 186 -19.27 -19.44 6.46
N GLU A 187 -18.60 -19.21 7.58
CA GLU A 187 -18.10 -20.31 8.40
C GLU A 187 -19.26 -21.06 9.07
N SER A 188 -18.99 -22.33 9.43
CA SER A 188 -20.04 -23.14 10.11
C SER A 188 -20.55 -22.45 11.38
N PRO A 189 -21.85 -22.51 11.71
CA PRO A 189 -22.39 -21.86 12.90
C PRO A 189 -21.66 -22.20 14.19
N VAL A 190 -21.13 -23.42 14.31
CA VAL A 190 -20.37 -23.89 15.48
C VAL A 190 -18.99 -23.24 15.54
N GLY A 191 -18.36 -22.98 14.38
CA GLY A 191 -16.98 -22.46 14.29
C GLY A 191 -16.88 -20.94 14.14
N ARG A 192 -17.91 -20.28 13.56
CA ARG A 192 -17.81 -18.87 13.17
C ARG A 192 -17.56 -17.92 14.34
N LEU A 193 -18.20 -18.12 15.49
CA LEU A 193 -18.01 -17.26 16.66
C LEU A 193 -16.60 -17.35 17.23
N LYS A 194 -15.95 -18.51 17.14
CA LYS A 194 -14.54 -18.66 17.51
C LYS A 194 -13.65 -17.81 16.60
N TRP A 195 -13.85 -17.89 15.28
CA TRP A 195 -13.07 -17.09 14.32
C TRP A 195 -13.33 -15.60 14.45
N VAL A 196 -14.60 -15.20 14.67
CA VAL A 196 -14.98 -13.81 14.94
C VAL A 196 -14.23 -13.28 16.16
N LYS A 197 -14.20 -14.05 17.26
CA LYS A 197 -13.47 -13.69 18.48
C LYS A 197 -11.97 -13.58 18.24
N GLU A 198 -11.36 -14.58 17.60
CA GLU A 198 -9.92 -14.57 17.31
C GLU A 198 -9.51 -13.40 16.41
N TYR A 199 -10.33 -13.08 15.41
CA TYR A 199 -10.10 -11.90 14.56
C TYR A 199 -10.21 -10.60 15.35
N TYR A 200 -11.30 -10.43 16.13
CA TYR A 200 -11.49 -9.25 16.96
C TYR A 200 -10.30 -9.04 17.91
N GLU A 201 -9.89 -10.09 18.62
CA GLU A 201 -8.75 -10.03 19.54
C GLU A 201 -7.47 -9.58 18.84
N CYS A 202 -7.17 -10.12 17.65
CA CYS A 202 -5.97 -9.76 16.88
C CYS A 202 -6.07 -8.32 16.32
N ALA A 203 -7.21 -7.95 15.74
CA ALA A 203 -7.42 -6.62 15.15
C ALA A 203 -7.39 -5.53 16.23
N SER A 204 -8.12 -5.75 17.34
CA SER A 204 -8.19 -4.84 18.48
C SER A 204 -6.84 -4.69 19.23
N ALA A 205 -5.98 -5.72 19.18
CA ALA A 205 -4.62 -5.68 19.71
C ALA A 205 -3.59 -5.10 18.72
N GLY A 206 -4.02 -4.69 17.52
CA GLY A 206 -3.13 -4.14 16.51
C GLY A 206 -2.11 -5.14 15.92
N HIS A 207 -2.43 -6.43 15.93
CA HIS A 207 -1.56 -7.49 15.40
C HIS A 207 -1.43 -7.45 13.88
N PHE A 208 -2.44 -6.94 13.19
CA PHE A 208 -2.45 -6.72 11.75
C PHE A 208 -3.28 -5.49 11.38
N THR A 209 -3.10 -5.03 10.17
CA THR A 209 -3.95 -4.01 9.55
C THR A 209 -4.47 -4.48 8.20
N LEU A 210 -5.52 -3.83 7.71
CA LEU A 210 -6.19 -4.16 6.47
C LEU A 210 -6.11 -2.99 5.48
N ALA A 211 -6.13 -3.31 4.19
CA ALA A 211 -6.29 -2.29 3.15
C ALA A 211 -7.55 -1.45 3.38
N THR A 212 -7.47 -0.17 3.04
CA THR A 212 -8.59 0.78 3.24
C THR A 212 -9.92 0.27 2.67
N PRO A 213 -10.02 -0.30 1.44
CA PRO A 213 -11.29 -0.82 0.94
C PRO A 213 -11.85 -1.98 1.77
N VAL A 214 -10.98 -2.79 2.38
CA VAL A 214 -11.39 -3.92 3.21
C VAL A 214 -11.99 -3.41 4.52
N LEU A 215 -11.21 -2.66 5.32
CA LEU A 215 -11.66 -2.24 6.64
C LEU A 215 -12.86 -1.28 6.57
N ALA A 216 -12.88 -0.35 5.61
CA ALA A 216 -13.98 0.59 5.46
C ALA A 216 -15.25 -0.02 4.82
N GLY A 217 -15.08 -1.12 4.05
CA GLY A 217 -16.19 -1.75 3.31
C GLY A 217 -16.90 -2.88 4.05
N LEU A 218 -16.21 -3.58 4.96
CA LEU A 218 -16.79 -4.72 5.68
C LEU A 218 -18.06 -4.32 6.45
N GLY A 219 -19.12 -5.10 6.30
CA GLY A 219 -20.42 -4.84 6.94
C GLY A 219 -21.25 -3.71 6.33
N THR A 220 -20.78 -3.08 5.25
CA THR A 220 -21.52 -2.06 4.51
C THR A 220 -22.09 -2.62 3.21
N THR A 221 -22.83 -1.81 2.46
CA THR A 221 -23.31 -2.16 1.11
C THR A 221 -22.21 -2.12 0.03
N THR A 222 -21.01 -1.63 0.35
CA THR A 222 -19.87 -1.57 -0.58
C THR A 222 -19.02 -2.81 -0.43
N LYS A 223 -19.11 -3.72 -1.40
CA LYS A 223 -18.43 -5.03 -1.37
C LYS A 223 -17.23 -5.12 -2.34
N GLN A 224 -16.57 -4.02 -2.64
CA GLN A 224 -15.34 -4.02 -3.43
C GLN A 224 -14.16 -3.87 -2.47
N PHE A 225 -13.37 -4.95 -2.28
CA PHE A 225 -12.31 -5.05 -1.27
C PHE A 225 -10.90 -4.97 -1.86
N SER A 226 -10.76 -5.10 -3.18
CA SER A 226 -9.46 -5.08 -3.83
C SER A 226 -8.96 -3.66 -4.02
N SER A 227 -7.79 -3.36 -3.47
CA SER A 227 -7.14 -2.05 -3.61
C SER A 227 -6.32 -1.92 -4.89
N CYS A 228 -5.86 -3.05 -5.45
CA CYS A 228 -4.95 -3.12 -6.58
C CYS A 228 -5.61 -3.85 -7.74
N VAL A 229 -5.59 -3.21 -8.93
CA VAL A 229 -6.21 -3.71 -10.16
C VAL A 229 -5.20 -3.62 -11.29
N LEU A 230 -4.97 -4.74 -11.99
CA LEU A 230 -4.04 -4.83 -13.11
C LEU A 230 -4.81 -5.12 -14.39
N ILE A 231 -4.60 -4.30 -15.41
CA ILE A 231 -5.27 -4.35 -16.70
C ILE A 231 -4.21 -4.39 -17.80
N SER A 232 -4.32 -5.31 -18.75
CA SER A 232 -3.50 -5.34 -19.98
C SER A 232 -4.35 -4.91 -21.17
N SER A 233 -3.80 -4.04 -22.01
CA SER A 233 -4.43 -3.60 -23.26
C SER A 233 -3.74 -4.25 -24.46
N ASP A 234 -4.53 -4.70 -25.42
CA ASP A 234 -4.04 -5.22 -26.69
C ASP A 234 -3.94 -4.10 -27.76
N ASP A 235 -3.30 -4.40 -28.87
CA ASP A 235 -3.07 -3.49 -30.00
C ASP A 235 -4.30 -3.37 -30.92
N THR A 236 -5.48 -3.18 -30.32
CA THR A 236 -6.76 -2.97 -31.04
C THR A 236 -7.52 -1.81 -30.40
N LEU A 237 -8.32 -1.09 -31.21
CA LEU A 237 -9.18 -0.03 -30.66
C LEU A 237 -10.18 -0.58 -29.65
N ASP A 238 -10.74 -1.77 -29.89
CA ASP A 238 -11.69 -2.40 -28.99
C ASP A 238 -11.07 -2.64 -27.62
N SER A 239 -9.88 -3.22 -27.57
CA SER A 239 -9.15 -3.46 -26.31
C SER A 239 -8.77 -2.16 -25.60
N ILE A 240 -8.28 -1.15 -26.34
CA ILE A 240 -7.90 0.15 -25.79
C ILE A 240 -9.11 0.84 -25.16
N PHE A 241 -10.28 0.80 -25.79
CA PHE A 241 -11.49 1.40 -25.24
C PHE A 241 -12.07 0.60 -24.09
N ALA A 242 -12.12 -0.73 -24.18
CA ALA A 242 -12.58 -1.60 -23.10
C ALA A 242 -11.71 -1.50 -21.85
N SER A 243 -10.37 -1.38 -22.00
CA SER A 243 -9.43 -1.13 -20.90
C SER A 243 -9.75 0.19 -20.20
N GLY A 244 -10.03 1.27 -20.94
CA GLY A 244 -10.39 2.57 -20.38
C GLY A 244 -11.69 2.52 -19.58
N GLU A 245 -12.71 1.80 -20.06
CA GLU A 245 -13.95 1.61 -19.32
C GLU A 245 -13.70 0.89 -17.98
N MET A 246 -12.91 -0.16 -17.98
CA MET A 246 -12.57 -0.88 -16.74
C MET A 246 -11.76 -0.02 -15.78
N MET A 247 -10.79 0.74 -16.28
CA MET A 247 -10.03 1.70 -15.47
C MET A 247 -10.96 2.70 -14.76
N ALA A 248 -11.90 3.30 -15.50
CA ALA A 248 -12.88 4.24 -14.97
C ALA A 248 -13.77 3.62 -13.88
N LYS A 249 -14.30 2.42 -14.14
CA LYS A 249 -15.16 1.69 -13.19
C LYS A 249 -14.42 1.35 -11.88
N TYR A 250 -13.19 0.83 -11.95
CA TYR A 250 -12.42 0.52 -10.74
C TYR A 250 -11.92 1.77 -10.02
N ALA A 251 -11.51 2.80 -10.76
CA ALA A 251 -11.14 4.09 -10.18
C ALA A 251 -12.28 4.70 -9.35
N SER A 252 -13.53 4.62 -9.85
CA SER A 252 -14.71 5.07 -9.14
C SER A 252 -14.96 4.32 -7.81
N LYS A 253 -14.36 3.14 -7.64
CA LYS A 253 -14.43 2.30 -6.44
C LYS A 253 -13.15 2.34 -5.59
N ARG A 254 -12.31 3.35 -5.79
CA ARG A 254 -11.08 3.63 -5.00
C ARG A 254 -9.94 2.64 -5.23
N ALA A 255 -9.88 1.97 -6.37
CA ALA A 255 -8.78 1.10 -6.71
C ALA A 255 -7.65 1.89 -7.40
N GLY A 256 -6.39 1.52 -7.10
CA GLY A 256 -5.22 1.93 -7.87
C GLY A 256 -5.01 1.01 -9.07
N ILE A 257 -4.62 1.59 -10.20
CA ILE A 257 -4.57 0.89 -11.48
C ILE A 257 -3.12 0.66 -11.91
N GLY A 258 -2.79 -0.59 -12.31
CA GLY A 258 -1.66 -0.91 -13.16
C GLY A 258 -2.15 -1.16 -14.57
N LEU A 259 -1.57 -0.49 -15.56
CA LEU A 259 -1.93 -0.63 -16.97
C LEU A 259 -0.72 -1.06 -17.80
N GLU A 260 -0.79 -2.22 -18.43
CA GLU A 260 0.22 -2.68 -19.36
C GLU A 260 -0.19 -2.31 -20.79
N ILE A 261 0.76 -1.69 -21.53
CA ILE A 261 0.55 -1.15 -22.88
C ILE A 261 1.61 -1.59 -23.87
N GLY A 262 2.55 -2.44 -23.48
CA GLY A 262 3.73 -2.78 -24.25
C GLY A 262 3.45 -3.51 -25.58
N ARG A 263 2.22 -4.01 -25.80
CA ARG A 263 1.79 -4.64 -27.08
C ARG A 263 1.43 -3.63 -28.15
N ILE A 264 1.11 -2.39 -27.75
CA ILE A 264 0.58 -1.39 -28.68
C ILE A 264 1.69 -0.90 -29.60
N ARG A 265 1.42 -0.93 -30.91
CA ARG A 265 2.37 -0.49 -31.94
C ARG A 265 2.73 1.01 -31.78
N PRO A 266 3.97 1.38 -32.18
CA PRO A 266 4.49 2.75 -32.01
C PRO A 266 3.93 3.75 -33.03
N LEU A 267 4.25 5.01 -32.80
CA LEU A 267 4.01 6.10 -33.74
C LEU A 267 4.60 5.79 -35.12
N GLY A 268 3.79 5.95 -36.16
CA GLY A 268 4.19 5.77 -37.56
C GLY A 268 4.21 4.30 -38.01
N ALA A 269 3.81 3.34 -37.18
CA ALA A 269 3.60 1.96 -37.60
C ALA A 269 2.45 1.88 -38.62
N PRO A 270 2.52 0.97 -39.63
CA PRO A 270 1.46 0.85 -40.64
C PRO A 270 0.19 0.23 -40.03
N ILE A 271 -0.97 0.79 -40.39
CA ILE A 271 -2.31 0.23 -40.09
C ILE A 271 -3.11 0.16 -41.37
N ARG A 272 -4.19 -0.63 -41.40
CA ARG A 272 -5.04 -0.86 -42.57
C ARG A 272 -4.22 -1.24 -43.81
N ASN A 273 -3.38 -2.26 -43.68
CA ASN A 273 -2.49 -2.73 -44.75
C ASN A 273 -1.55 -1.64 -45.33
N GLY A 274 -1.16 -0.67 -44.49
CA GLY A 274 -0.25 0.42 -44.85
C GLY A 274 -0.92 1.67 -45.44
N GLU A 275 -2.24 1.71 -45.46
CA GLU A 275 -3.01 2.87 -45.95
C GLU A 275 -2.77 4.13 -45.08
N ILE A 276 -2.72 3.92 -43.75
CA ILE A 276 -2.47 4.99 -42.80
C ILE A 276 -1.39 4.60 -41.78
N LYS A 277 -0.89 5.60 -41.06
CA LYS A 277 0.10 5.42 -40.00
C LYS A 277 -0.55 5.58 -38.61
N HIS A 278 -0.14 4.74 -37.69
CA HIS A 278 -0.56 4.79 -36.27
C HIS A 278 -0.12 6.11 -35.62
N THR A 279 -0.98 6.65 -34.77
CA THR A 279 -0.75 7.93 -34.07
C THR A 279 0.17 7.81 -32.85
N GLY A 280 0.62 6.59 -32.52
CA GLY A 280 1.44 6.29 -31.35
C GLY A 280 0.62 6.15 -30.07
N MET A 281 1.33 5.94 -28.95
CA MET A 281 0.72 5.63 -27.67
C MET A 281 0.23 6.86 -26.90
N ILE A 282 0.82 8.04 -27.11
CA ILE A 282 0.52 9.26 -26.33
C ILE A 282 -0.96 9.68 -26.40
N PRO A 283 -1.64 9.69 -27.57
CA PRO A 283 -3.07 10.01 -27.63
C PRO A 283 -3.95 9.07 -26.80
N PHE A 284 -3.63 7.78 -26.75
CA PHE A 284 -4.36 6.81 -25.96
C PHE A 284 -4.09 6.97 -24.46
N LEU A 285 -2.87 7.30 -24.06
CA LEU A 285 -2.54 7.62 -22.67
C LEU A 285 -3.32 8.85 -22.19
N LYS A 286 -3.49 9.87 -23.01
CA LYS A 286 -4.33 11.04 -22.70
C LYS A 286 -5.80 10.65 -22.53
N LYS A 287 -6.31 9.77 -23.40
CA LYS A 287 -7.67 9.24 -23.28
C LYS A 287 -7.84 8.51 -21.95
N TRP A 288 -6.96 7.56 -21.63
CA TRP A 288 -7.03 6.81 -20.35
C TRP A 288 -6.90 7.70 -19.14
N PHE A 289 -6.06 8.73 -19.19
CA PHE A 289 -6.00 9.71 -18.13
C PHE A 289 -7.32 10.49 -17.97
N ALA A 290 -7.97 10.86 -19.07
CA ALA A 290 -9.29 11.48 -19.04
C ALA A 290 -10.35 10.56 -18.45
N ASP A 291 -10.34 9.27 -18.80
CA ASP A 291 -11.22 8.25 -18.23
C ASP A 291 -11.05 8.15 -16.71
N LEU A 292 -9.83 8.08 -16.21
CA LEU A 292 -9.52 8.06 -14.77
C LEU A 292 -10.00 9.32 -14.05
N ARG A 293 -9.70 10.50 -14.62
CA ARG A 293 -10.00 11.79 -13.98
C ARG A 293 -11.49 12.07 -13.93
N SER A 294 -12.24 11.70 -14.98
CA SER A 294 -13.69 11.92 -15.05
C SER A 294 -14.46 11.12 -14.00
N CYS A 295 -13.92 10.00 -13.56
CA CYS A 295 -14.54 9.09 -12.59
C CYS A 295 -13.96 9.21 -11.18
N SER A 296 -13.05 10.16 -10.95
CA SER A 296 -12.52 10.44 -9.62
C SER A 296 -13.65 10.97 -8.72
N GLN A 297 -13.80 10.36 -7.55
CA GLN A 297 -14.93 10.51 -6.64
C GLN A 297 -15.08 11.93 -6.10
N GLY A 298 -15.79 12.81 -6.80
CA GLY A 298 -16.24 14.09 -6.29
C GLY A 298 -15.14 15.02 -5.73
N GLY A 299 -13.91 14.96 -6.27
CA GLY A 299 -12.79 15.79 -5.81
C GLY A 299 -12.18 15.39 -4.47
N ILE A 300 -12.61 14.28 -3.86
CA ILE A 300 -12.05 13.78 -2.60
C ILE A 300 -10.72 13.07 -2.85
N ARG A 301 -10.55 12.45 -4.03
CA ARG A 301 -9.34 11.74 -4.46
C ARG A 301 -9.19 11.72 -5.95
N ASN A 302 -7.96 11.89 -6.44
CA ASN A 302 -7.63 11.62 -7.81
C ASN A 302 -7.31 10.13 -7.96
N ALA A 303 -7.88 9.48 -8.98
CA ALA A 303 -7.47 8.13 -9.35
C ALA A 303 -6.08 8.18 -9.99
N SER A 304 -5.22 7.22 -9.65
CA SER A 304 -3.85 7.12 -10.18
C SER A 304 -3.63 5.82 -10.92
N CYS A 305 -2.72 5.86 -11.90
CA CYS A 305 -2.35 4.72 -12.71
C CYS A 305 -0.85 4.69 -12.94
N THR A 306 -0.24 3.50 -12.82
CA THR A 306 1.11 3.24 -13.33
C THR A 306 1.02 2.51 -14.66
N VAL A 307 1.65 3.08 -15.67
CA VAL A 307 1.71 2.55 -17.04
C VAL A 307 3.01 1.78 -17.23
N THR A 308 2.91 0.52 -17.65
CA THR A 308 4.06 -0.39 -17.81
C THR A 308 4.35 -0.68 -19.28
N PHE A 309 5.64 -0.61 -19.67
CA PHE A 309 6.13 -0.92 -21.01
C PHE A 309 7.57 -1.45 -20.98
N PRO A 310 7.98 -2.28 -21.97
CA PRO A 310 9.33 -2.85 -22.01
C PRO A 310 10.37 -1.84 -22.52
N VAL A 311 11.61 -1.96 -22.02
CA VAL A 311 12.73 -1.06 -22.35
C VAL A 311 13.10 -1.11 -23.84
N TRP A 312 12.79 -2.19 -24.55
CA TRP A 312 13.10 -2.41 -25.97
C TRP A 312 11.97 -1.99 -26.92
N HIS A 313 10.90 -1.36 -26.40
CA HIS A 313 9.79 -0.85 -27.24
C HIS A 313 10.26 0.27 -28.17
N TYR A 314 9.85 0.26 -29.44
CA TYR A 314 10.30 1.22 -30.46
C TYR A 314 10.06 2.69 -30.08
N GLN A 315 8.97 2.97 -29.35
CA GLN A 315 8.60 4.32 -28.89
C GLN A 315 9.14 4.64 -27.48
N PHE A 316 10.10 3.89 -26.96
CA PHE A 316 10.60 4.02 -25.59
C PHE A 316 11.04 5.44 -25.22
N GLU A 317 11.77 6.14 -26.12
CA GLU A 317 12.32 7.47 -25.85
C GLU A 317 11.23 8.53 -25.66
N ASP A 318 10.08 8.38 -26.33
CA ASP A 318 8.92 9.25 -26.13
C ASP A 318 8.20 8.95 -24.81
N LEU A 319 8.14 7.65 -24.44
CA LEU A 319 7.41 7.18 -23.26
C LEU A 319 8.14 7.51 -21.95
N ILE A 320 9.46 7.41 -21.93
CA ILE A 320 10.24 7.62 -20.69
C ILE A 320 10.18 9.06 -20.18
N VAL A 321 9.93 10.04 -21.06
CA VAL A 321 9.88 11.47 -20.73
C VAL A 321 8.48 11.99 -20.44
N LEU A 322 7.45 11.14 -20.45
CA LEU A 322 6.05 11.56 -20.32
C LEU A 322 5.73 12.32 -19.04
N LYS A 323 6.46 12.02 -17.95
CA LYS A 323 6.24 12.64 -16.64
C LYS A 323 7.03 13.92 -16.39
N ASN A 324 8.07 14.19 -17.16
CA ASN A 324 8.93 15.35 -16.88
C ASN A 324 8.25 16.70 -17.17
N ASN A 325 8.75 17.77 -16.54
CA ASN A 325 8.20 19.11 -16.66
C ASN A 325 8.65 19.86 -17.94
N GLN A 326 9.53 19.27 -18.75
CA GLN A 326 9.98 19.83 -20.01
C GLN A 326 9.06 19.37 -21.15
N GLY A 327 8.91 20.23 -22.17
CA GLY A 327 8.04 19.95 -23.31
C GLY A 327 6.60 20.45 -23.12
N THR A 328 5.80 20.27 -24.18
CA THR A 328 4.40 20.74 -24.23
C THR A 328 3.44 19.68 -23.68
N ASP A 329 2.25 20.12 -23.27
CA ASP A 329 1.19 19.21 -22.82
C ASP A 329 0.73 18.23 -23.92
N GLU A 330 1.00 18.54 -25.19
CA GLU A 330 0.71 17.63 -26.30
C GLU A 330 1.57 16.36 -26.26
N THR A 331 2.80 16.47 -25.77
CA THR A 331 3.80 15.39 -25.73
C THR A 331 3.99 14.79 -24.34
N ARG A 332 3.18 15.17 -23.35
CA ARG A 332 3.30 14.72 -21.95
C ARG A 332 1.98 14.22 -21.39
N VAL A 333 2.08 13.28 -20.45
CA VAL A 333 0.98 12.81 -19.59
C VAL A 333 1.53 12.71 -18.17
N ARG A 334 1.68 13.87 -17.49
CA ARG A 334 2.43 14.02 -16.24
C ARG A 334 1.74 13.40 -15.04
N GLN A 335 0.43 13.22 -15.10
CA GLN A 335 -0.39 12.78 -13.98
C GLN A 335 -0.48 11.25 -13.84
N MET A 336 0.09 10.49 -14.75
CA MET A 336 0.31 9.05 -14.63
C MET A 336 1.75 8.78 -14.17
N ASP A 337 1.96 7.62 -13.54
CA ASP A 337 3.29 7.10 -13.24
C ASP A 337 3.71 6.07 -14.28
N TYR A 338 5.00 5.79 -14.38
CA TYR A 338 5.54 4.96 -15.45
C TYR A 338 6.49 3.90 -14.90
N SER A 339 6.35 2.67 -15.40
CA SER A 339 7.17 1.54 -15.02
C SER A 339 7.85 0.93 -16.25
N VAL A 340 9.16 0.84 -16.21
CA VAL A 340 9.98 0.26 -17.26
C VAL A 340 10.32 -1.18 -16.91
N VAL A 341 9.97 -2.11 -17.80
CA VAL A 341 10.38 -3.50 -17.65
C VAL A 341 11.77 -3.68 -18.25
N VAL A 342 12.74 -4.10 -17.43
CA VAL A 342 14.13 -4.34 -17.81
C VAL A 342 14.53 -5.80 -17.56
N ASN A 343 15.55 -6.28 -18.27
CA ASN A 343 16.03 -7.65 -18.14
C ASN A 343 17.56 -7.73 -18.04
N LYS A 344 18.07 -8.94 -17.82
CA LYS A 344 19.49 -9.26 -17.72
C LYS A 344 20.29 -8.80 -18.94
N MET A 345 19.72 -8.98 -20.14
CA MET A 345 20.38 -8.56 -21.38
C MET A 345 20.60 -7.05 -21.41
N PHE A 346 19.58 -6.25 -21.05
CA PHE A 346 19.70 -4.79 -20.92
C PHE A 346 20.82 -4.40 -19.95
N TRP A 347 20.83 -4.98 -18.74
CA TRP A 347 21.87 -4.71 -17.74
C TRP A 347 23.27 -5.10 -18.22
N ASN A 348 23.41 -6.21 -18.93
CA ASN A 348 24.67 -6.66 -19.50
C ASN A 348 25.17 -5.71 -20.59
N ARG A 349 24.30 -5.27 -21.49
CA ARG A 349 24.63 -4.30 -22.54
C ARG A 349 24.98 -2.94 -21.97
N TYR A 350 24.27 -2.48 -20.95
CA TYR A 350 24.62 -1.27 -20.23
C TYR A 350 26.06 -1.35 -19.65
N LYS A 351 26.35 -2.43 -18.90
CA LYS A 351 27.69 -2.62 -18.31
C LYS A 351 28.80 -2.68 -19.37
N LYS A 352 28.53 -3.31 -20.51
CA LYS A 352 29.49 -3.45 -21.62
C LYS A 352 29.47 -2.26 -22.59
N ARG A 353 28.66 -1.23 -22.35
CA ARG A 353 28.43 -0.07 -23.22
C ARG A 353 28.08 -0.49 -24.66
N GLN A 354 27.28 -1.52 -24.80
CA GLN A 354 26.77 -2.03 -26.07
C GLN A 354 25.46 -1.36 -26.44
N PRO A 355 25.11 -1.30 -27.74
CA PRO A 355 23.81 -0.82 -28.18
C PRO A 355 22.70 -1.81 -27.85
N ILE A 356 21.46 -1.32 -27.80
CA ILE A 356 20.23 -2.10 -27.82
C ILE A 356 19.40 -1.72 -29.05
N SER A 357 18.61 -2.66 -29.51
CA SER A 357 17.67 -2.46 -30.61
C SER A 357 16.24 -2.33 -30.06
N LEU A 358 15.55 -1.28 -30.47
CA LEU A 358 14.16 -1.06 -30.14
C LEU A 358 13.30 -1.58 -31.30
N PHE A 359 12.28 -2.37 -30.99
CA PHE A 359 11.40 -3.02 -31.98
C PHE A 359 9.95 -2.58 -31.81
N ASP A 360 9.21 -2.64 -32.91
CA ASP A 360 7.75 -2.61 -32.91
C ASP A 360 7.23 -3.99 -32.42
N PRO A 361 6.51 -4.08 -31.30
CA PRO A 361 6.01 -5.36 -30.79
C PRO A 361 5.03 -6.05 -31.77
N HIS A 362 4.38 -5.30 -32.65
CA HIS A 362 3.52 -5.85 -33.69
C HIS A 362 4.31 -6.62 -34.76
N ASP A 363 5.54 -6.18 -35.09
CA ASP A 363 6.40 -6.86 -36.04
C ASP A 363 7.13 -8.08 -35.45
N VAL A 364 7.19 -8.18 -34.11
CA VAL A 364 7.92 -9.23 -33.38
C VAL A 364 7.07 -9.77 -32.20
N PRO A 365 5.86 -10.28 -32.43
CA PRO A 365 4.93 -10.67 -31.36
C PRO A 365 5.45 -11.85 -30.51
N ASP A 366 6.21 -12.77 -31.09
CA ASP A 366 6.86 -13.88 -30.38
C ASP A 366 7.96 -13.37 -29.43
N LEU A 367 8.70 -12.34 -29.82
CA LEU A 367 9.68 -11.69 -28.95
C LEU A 367 8.99 -11.04 -27.74
N TYR A 368 7.83 -10.42 -27.96
CA TYR A 368 7.05 -9.83 -26.88
C TYR A 368 6.63 -10.88 -25.85
N GLU A 369 6.06 -11.99 -26.28
CA GLU A 369 5.63 -13.07 -25.40
C GLU A 369 6.83 -13.72 -24.67
N ALA A 370 7.94 -13.99 -25.38
CA ALA A 370 9.14 -14.57 -24.81
C ALA A 370 9.73 -13.69 -23.70
N TYR A 371 9.62 -12.36 -23.82
CA TYR A 371 10.15 -11.41 -22.82
C TYR A 371 9.59 -11.62 -21.41
N TYR A 372 8.33 -12.02 -21.32
CA TYR A 372 7.62 -12.25 -20.06
C TYR A 372 7.52 -13.73 -19.67
N ARG A 373 7.92 -14.62 -20.55
CA ARG A 373 7.80 -16.06 -20.38
C ARG A 373 9.12 -16.74 -20.05
N ASP A 374 10.15 -16.46 -20.83
CA ASP A 374 11.46 -17.14 -20.75
C ASP A 374 12.60 -16.24 -21.22
N SER A 375 13.50 -15.90 -20.30
CA SER A 375 14.62 -14.99 -20.57
C SER A 375 15.62 -15.54 -21.61
N ALA A 376 15.79 -16.85 -21.70
CA ALA A 376 16.73 -17.47 -22.66
C ALA A 376 16.12 -17.48 -24.07
N GLU A 377 14.84 -17.81 -24.19
CA GLU A 377 14.09 -17.73 -25.45
C GLU A 377 14.08 -16.28 -25.97
N PHE A 378 13.79 -15.31 -25.09
CA PHE A 378 13.85 -13.90 -25.46
C PHE A 378 15.22 -13.50 -26.01
N GLU A 379 16.30 -13.84 -25.33
CA GLU A 379 17.66 -13.48 -25.78
C GLU A 379 17.97 -14.06 -27.16
N ALA A 380 17.61 -15.32 -27.40
CA ALA A 380 17.80 -15.98 -28.68
C ALA A 380 17.03 -15.30 -29.82
N LEU A 381 15.74 -15.03 -29.60
CA LEU A 381 14.88 -14.33 -30.57
C LEU A 381 15.36 -12.90 -30.83
N TYR A 382 15.70 -12.17 -29.77
CA TYR A 382 16.18 -10.80 -29.85
C TYR A 382 17.45 -10.68 -30.71
N LEU A 383 18.46 -11.54 -30.49
CA LEU A 383 19.69 -11.58 -31.27
C LEU A 383 19.45 -11.98 -32.74
N ASN A 384 18.42 -12.80 -33.02
CA ASN A 384 18.01 -13.15 -34.37
C ASN A 384 17.37 -11.95 -35.06
N TYR A 385 16.44 -11.25 -34.40
CA TYR A 385 15.79 -10.05 -34.94
C TYR A 385 16.78 -8.89 -35.12
N GLU A 386 17.78 -8.75 -34.30
CA GLU A 386 18.86 -7.77 -34.51
C GLU A 386 19.60 -7.96 -35.82
N LYS A 387 19.75 -9.20 -36.30
CA LYS A 387 20.40 -9.53 -37.57
C LYS A 387 19.44 -9.52 -38.75
N HIS A 388 18.14 -9.51 -38.50
CA HIS A 388 17.14 -9.61 -39.53
C HIS A 388 17.16 -8.38 -40.45
N PRO A 389 17.26 -8.55 -41.79
CA PRO A 389 17.48 -7.43 -42.71
C PRO A 389 16.25 -6.55 -42.94
N THR A 390 15.04 -7.09 -42.79
CA THR A 390 13.78 -6.39 -43.12
C THR A 390 12.98 -5.92 -41.88
N ILE A 391 13.23 -6.47 -40.72
CA ILE A 391 12.57 -6.04 -39.49
C ILE A 391 13.05 -4.65 -39.13
N LYS A 392 12.08 -3.73 -39.01
CA LYS A 392 12.34 -2.35 -38.61
C LYS A 392 12.80 -2.28 -37.17
N LYS A 393 13.94 -1.64 -36.95
CA LYS A 393 14.52 -1.44 -35.60
C LYS A 393 15.19 -0.10 -35.51
N LYS A 394 15.27 0.42 -34.29
CA LYS A 394 16.05 1.60 -33.93
C LYS A 394 17.18 1.16 -33.02
N VAL A 395 18.42 1.40 -33.41
CA VAL A 395 19.61 1.04 -32.62
C VAL A 395 20.04 2.24 -31.79
N VAL A 396 20.12 2.07 -30.48
CA VAL A 396 20.44 3.13 -29.51
C VAL A 396 21.46 2.62 -28.50
N SER A 397 22.20 3.51 -27.86
CA SER A 397 23.14 3.14 -26.81
C SER A 397 22.38 2.73 -25.53
N ALA A 398 22.69 1.57 -24.97
CA ALA A 398 22.12 1.17 -23.67
C ALA A 398 22.54 2.14 -22.54
N ASP A 399 23.72 2.74 -22.64
CA ASP A 399 24.21 3.77 -21.70
C ASP A 399 23.35 5.04 -21.79
N GLU A 400 22.96 5.45 -22.99
CA GLU A 400 22.11 6.61 -23.23
C GLU A 400 20.67 6.39 -22.73
N ILE A 401 20.08 5.24 -23.08
CA ILE A 401 18.77 4.83 -22.58
C ILE A 401 18.73 4.81 -21.05
N PHE A 402 19.79 4.29 -20.43
CA PHE A 402 19.81 4.21 -18.97
C PHE A 402 20.08 5.58 -18.33
N LYS A 403 21.15 6.27 -18.73
CA LYS A 403 21.58 7.53 -18.08
C LYS A 403 20.65 8.70 -18.37
N ASN A 404 20.38 8.94 -19.66
CA ASN A 404 19.60 10.09 -20.11
C ASN A 404 18.10 9.84 -20.10
N GLY A 405 17.69 8.58 -20.17
CA GLY A 405 16.30 8.14 -20.03
C GLY A 405 15.97 7.76 -18.59
N ILE A 406 16.19 6.47 -18.23
CA ILE A 406 15.69 5.89 -16.97
C ILE A 406 16.23 6.62 -15.74
N LEU A 407 17.56 6.78 -15.62
CA LEU A 407 18.18 7.34 -14.42
C LEU A 407 17.83 8.81 -14.23
N LYS A 408 17.93 9.61 -15.31
CA LYS A 408 17.61 11.03 -15.27
C LYS A 408 16.15 11.26 -14.91
N GLU A 409 15.22 10.63 -15.65
CA GLU A 409 13.79 10.83 -15.42
C GLU A 409 13.33 10.30 -14.06
N ARG A 410 13.94 9.18 -13.59
CA ARG A 410 13.71 8.65 -12.25
C ARG A 410 14.19 9.63 -11.17
N THR A 411 15.35 10.26 -11.36
CA THR A 411 15.92 11.22 -10.41
C THR A 411 15.14 12.54 -10.39
N ASP A 412 14.75 13.03 -11.56
CA ASP A 412 14.07 14.31 -11.71
C ASP A 412 12.61 14.26 -11.23
N THR A 413 11.90 13.15 -11.50
CA THR A 413 10.47 13.01 -11.20
C THR A 413 10.16 12.17 -9.96
N GLY A 414 11.09 11.31 -9.54
CA GLY A 414 10.88 10.33 -8.47
C GLY A 414 10.02 9.14 -8.85
N ARG A 415 9.38 9.14 -10.02
CA ARG A 415 8.24 8.27 -10.36
C ARG A 415 8.41 7.49 -11.68
N ILE A 416 9.64 7.15 -12.05
CA ILE A 416 9.94 6.13 -13.04
C ILE A 416 10.35 4.87 -12.28
N TYR A 417 9.51 3.85 -12.34
CA TYR A 417 9.68 2.58 -11.63
C TYR A 417 10.38 1.55 -12.51
N LEU A 418 10.88 0.48 -11.90
CA LEU A 418 11.53 -0.60 -12.63
C LEU A 418 10.91 -1.94 -12.25
N VAL A 419 10.69 -2.79 -13.27
CA VAL A 419 10.37 -4.21 -13.11
C VAL A 419 11.54 -5.02 -13.67
N ASN A 420 12.18 -5.81 -12.85
CA ASN A 420 13.26 -6.72 -13.23
C ASN A 420 12.65 -8.07 -13.65
N ILE A 421 12.34 -8.22 -14.93
CA ILE A 421 11.51 -9.34 -15.40
C ILE A 421 12.16 -10.71 -15.18
N ASP A 422 13.46 -10.83 -15.28
CA ASP A 422 14.16 -12.10 -14.98
C ASP A 422 13.94 -12.54 -13.52
N ASN A 423 13.96 -11.56 -12.58
CA ASN A 423 13.68 -11.83 -11.17
C ASN A 423 12.20 -12.22 -10.96
N VAL A 424 11.28 -11.61 -11.74
CA VAL A 424 9.86 -11.98 -11.71
C VAL A 424 9.67 -13.42 -12.21
N ILE A 425 10.27 -13.78 -13.33
CA ILE A 425 10.21 -15.13 -13.91
C ILE A 425 10.85 -16.16 -12.96
N ALA A 426 12.05 -15.84 -12.46
CA ALA A 426 12.83 -16.77 -11.64
C ALA A 426 12.24 -17.00 -10.24
N GLN A 427 11.64 -15.99 -9.62
CA GLN A 427 11.26 -16.01 -8.20
C GLN A 427 9.74 -15.88 -7.95
N GLY A 428 8.94 -15.63 -8.99
CA GLY A 428 7.47 -15.54 -8.88
C GLY A 428 6.82 -16.90 -8.59
N PRO A 429 5.57 -16.91 -8.14
CA PRO A 429 4.87 -18.16 -7.80
C PRO A 429 4.34 -18.92 -9.01
N PHE A 430 4.30 -18.29 -10.19
CA PHE A 430 3.67 -18.85 -11.38
C PHE A 430 4.68 -19.50 -12.33
N ASP A 431 4.25 -20.56 -13.00
CA ASP A 431 4.90 -21.05 -14.21
C ASP A 431 4.60 -20.06 -15.34
N THR A 432 5.57 -19.21 -15.67
CA THR A 432 5.40 -18.12 -16.64
C THR A 432 5.18 -18.61 -18.07
N THR A 433 5.40 -19.89 -18.36
CA THR A 433 5.02 -20.49 -19.65
C THR A 433 3.50 -20.66 -19.78
N GLN A 434 2.78 -20.72 -18.66
CA GLN A 434 1.33 -20.85 -18.59
C GLN A 434 0.63 -19.55 -18.18
N ASP A 435 1.21 -18.84 -17.22
CA ASP A 435 0.66 -17.64 -16.61
C ASP A 435 1.73 -16.53 -16.52
N PRO A 436 2.09 -15.89 -17.65
CA PRO A 436 3.10 -14.83 -17.67
C PRO A 436 2.62 -13.58 -16.92
N ILE A 437 3.58 -12.85 -16.32
CA ILE A 437 3.34 -11.59 -15.60
C ILE A 437 3.89 -10.45 -16.43
N TYR A 438 3.03 -9.56 -16.90
CA TYR A 438 3.39 -8.47 -17.81
C TYR A 438 3.67 -7.15 -17.13
N GLN A 439 3.21 -6.97 -15.88
CA GLN A 439 3.22 -5.67 -15.19
C GLN A 439 3.18 -5.83 -13.67
N SER A 440 3.28 -4.70 -12.98
CA SER A 440 2.92 -4.57 -11.57
C SER A 440 1.80 -3.53 -11.41
N ASN A 441 1.25 -3.43 -10.18
CA ASN A 441 0.22 -2.44 -9.84
C ASN A 441 0.80 -1.02 -9.69
N LEU A 442 -0.04 -0.08 -9.27
CA LEU A 442 0.34 1.32 -9.03
C LEU A 442 1.57 1.44 -8.12
N CYS A 443 1.63 0.71 -7.02
CA CYS A 443 2.71 0.79 -6.01
C CYS A 443 3.80 -0.29 -6.16
N GLN A 444 3.77 -1.09 -7.24
CA GLN A 444 4.83 -2.04 -7.63
C GLN A 444 5.01 -3.27 -6.72
N GLU A 445 4.04 -3.62 -5.87
CA GLU A 445 4.13 -4.82 -5.02
C GLU A 445 3.34 -6.02 -5.55
N ILE A 446 2.41 -5.84 -6.50
CA ILE A 446 1.54 -6.91 -7.00
C ILE A 446 2.07 -7.45 -8.31
N LEU A 447 2.24 -8.77 -8.37
CA LEU A 447 2.69 -9.50 -9.56
C LEU A 447 1.73 -10.65 -9.82
N LEU A 448 0.69 -10.39 -10.61
CA LEU A 448 -0.36 -11.33 -10.96
C LEU A 448 -0.54 -11.43 -12.48
N PRO A 449 -0.87 -12.61 -12.99
CA PRO A 449 -1.14 -12.79 -14.41
C PRO A 449 -2.36 -11.99 -14.88
N THR A 450 -2.24 -11.37 -16.04
CA THR A 450 -3.32 -10.67 -16.74
C THR A 450 -3.43 -11.18 -18.17
N ARG A 451 -4.60 -10.97 -18.80
CA ARG A 451 -4.80 -11.20 -20.23
C ARG A 451 -5.59 -10.05 -20.82
N PRO A 452 -5.16 -9.47 -21.93
CA PRO A 452 -5.93 -8.42 -22.61
C PRO A 452 -7.29 -8.94 -23.06
N PHE A 453 -8.22 -8.05 -23.30
CA PHE A 453 -9.60 -8.36 -23.70
C PHE A 453 -10.08 -7.34 -24.72
N GLN A 454 -10.99 -7.77 -25.61
CA GLN A 454 -11.52 -6.94 -26.70
C GLN A 454 -12.81 -6.21 -26.30
N ARG A 455 -13.52 -6.69 -25.29
CA ARG A 455 -14.77 -6.12 -24.76
C ARG A 455 -14.96 -6.52 -23.29
N ILE A 456 -15.81 -5.81 -22.59
CA ILE A 456 -16.02 -6.02 -21.13
C ILE A 456 -16.67 -7.37 -20.78
N GLU A 457 -17.31 -8.04 -21.72
CA GLU A 457 -17.88 -9.39 -21.55
C GLU A 457 -16.98 -10.51 -22.09
N ASP A 458 -15.75 -10.19 -22.51
CA ASP A 458 -14.82 -11.16 -23.07
C ASP A 458 -14.36 -12.16 -22.02
N PRO A 459 -14.70 -13.46 -22.11
CA PRO A 459 -14.34 -14.46 -21.11
C PRO A 459 -12.87 -14.89 -21.18
N GLU A 460 -12.14 -14.53 -22.24
CA GLU A 460 -10.72 -14.86 -22.39
C GLU A 460 -9.83 -13.89 -21.62
N GLY A 461 -10.31 -12.66 -21.39
CA GLY A 461 -9.58 -11.64 -20.65
C GLY A 461 -9.44 -11.95 -19.16
N ARG A 462 -8.40 -11.37 -18.54
CA ARG A 462 -8.15 -11.44 -17.09
C ARG A 462 -7.71 -10.08 -16.58
N ILE A 463 -8.51 -9.54 -15.66
CA ILE A 463 -8.17 -8.36 -14.85
C ILE A 463 -7.79 -8.87 -13.46
N ALA A 464 -6.54 -8.72 -13.09
CA ALA A 464 -6.09 -9.20 -11.78
C ALA A 464 -6.48 -8.22 -10.66
N LEU A 465 -6.95 -8.79 -9.56
CA LEU A 465 -7.30 -8.09 -8.32
C LEU A 465 -6.48 -8.65 -7.18
N CYS A 466 -6.05 -7.81 -6.24
CA CYS A 466 -5.39 -8.28 -5.04
C CYS A 466 -6.02 -7.67 -3.78
N THR A 467 -6.28 -8.55 -2.79
CA THR A 467 -6.82 -8.16 -1.48
C THR A 467 -5.70 -8.22 -0.45
N LEU A 468 -5.49 -7.10 0.26
CA LEU A 468 -4.28 -6.87 1.03
C LEU A 468 -4.53 -6.76 2.54
N GLY A 469 -3.50 -7.19 3.31
CA GLY A 469 -3.37 -6.98 4.73
C GLY A 469 -1.89 -6.92 5.12
N SER A 470 -1.56 -6.50 6.34
CA SER A 470 -0.16 -6.45 6.81
C SER A 470 -0.05 -6.87 8.27
N ILE A 471 0.94 -7.70 8.58
CA ILE A 471 1.27 -8.12 9.94
C ILE A 471 2.12 -7.05 10.60
N ASN A 472 1.74 -6.65 11.81
CA ASN A 472 2.49 -5.68 12.62
C ASN A 472 3.61 -6.38 13.41
N TRP A 473 4.83 -6.40 12.87
CA TRP A 473 5.96 -7.04 13.56
C TRP A 473 6.27 -6.40 14.90
N GLY A 474 5.99 -5.11 15.06
CA GLY A 474 6.17 -4.40 16.33
C GLY A 474 5.27 -4.90 17.46
N ALA A 475 4.16 -5.57 17.17
CA ALA A 475 3.23 -6.08 18.18
C ALA A 475 3.73 -7.35 18.89
N PHE A 476 4.75 -8.04 18.35
CA PHE A 476 5.20 -9.34 18.84
C PHE A 476 6.61 -9.27 19.46
N ARG A 477 6.89 -10.16 20.40
CA ARG A 477 8.21 -10.29 21.04
C ARG A 477 9.11 -11.27 20.29
N ASN A 478 8.50 -12.31 19.73
CA ASN A 478 9.15 -13.36 18.96
C ASN A 478 8.26 -13.77 17.78
N PRO A 479 8.80 -14.39 16.73
CA PRO A 479 8.03 -14.68 15.52
C PRO A 479 6.98 -15.78 15.71
N GLN A 480 7.08 -16.63 16.73
CA GLN A 480 6.09 -17.68 17.02
C GLN A 480 4.74 -17.07 17.43
N GLU A 481 4.76 -15.93 18.10
CA GLU A 481 3.54 -15.23 18.51
C GLU A 481 2.69 -14.73 17.32
N MET A 482 3.28 -14.56 16.14
CA MET A 482 2.55 -14.13 14.93
C MET A 482 1.60 -15.20 14.38
N ARG A 483 1.77 -16.49 14.74
CA ARG A 483 1.05 -17.61 14.10
C ARG A 483 -0.47 -17.40 14.10
N LYS A 484 -1.06 -16.99 15.23
CA LYS A 484 -2.50 -16.75 15.33
C LYS A 484 -2.93 -15.65 14.37
N ALA A 485 -2.23 -14.51 14.36
CA ALA A 485 -2.55 -13.37 13.50
C ALA A 485 -2.45 -13.71 12.02
N CYS A 486 -1.37 -14.41 11.60
CA CYS A 486 -1.21 -14.85 10.21
C CYS A 486 -2.36 -15.77 9.76
N ARG A 487 -2.72 -16.76 10.57
CA ARG A 487 -3.79 -17.72 10.26
C ARG A 487 -5.16 -17.04 10.14
N VAL A 488 -5.49 -16.19 11.10
CA VAL A 488 -6.75 -15.43 11.12
C VAL A 488 -6.83 -14.50 9.92
N LEU A 489 -5.75 -13.81 9.60
CA LEU A 489 -5.71 -12.86 8.49
C LEU A 489 -5.90 -13.56 7.14
N VAL A 490 -5.15 -14.66 6.85
CA VAL A 490 -5.31 -15.40 5.59
C VAL A 490 -6.74 -15.93 5.45
N ARG A 491 -7.29 -16.54 6.51
CA ARG A 491 -8.65 -17.10 6.46
C ARG A 491 -9.69 -16.00 6.22
N SER A 492 -9.58 -14.87 6.91
CA SER A 492 -10.50 -13.75 6.74
C SER A 492 -10.45 -13.17 5.32
N LEU A 493 -9.25 -12.89 4.79
CA LEU A 493 -9.09 -12.36 3.45
C LEU A 493 -9.55 -13.38 2.37
N SER A 494 -9.24 -14.66 2.53
CA SER A 494 -9.71 -15.72 1.63
C SER A 494 -11.24 -15.83 1.61
N ASN A 495 -11.91 -15.64 2.76
CA ASN A 495 -13.38 -15.59 2.82
C ASN A 495 -13.95 -14.41 2.02
N LEU A 496 -13.26 -13.28 1.99
CA LEU A 496 -13.71 -12.07 1.31
C LEU A 496 -13.60 -12.16 -0.21
N LEU A 497 -12.65 -12.94 -0.74
CA LEU A 497 -12.47 -13.10 -2.20
C LEU A 497 -13.74 -13.57 -2.91
N ASN A 498 -14.54 -14.38 -2.24
CA ASN A 498 -15.81 -14.91 -2.78
C ASN A 498 -17.06 -14.19 -2.25
N TYR A 499 -16.88 -13.11 -1.47
CA TYR A 499 -17.95 -12.25 -0.98
C TYR A 499 -17.99 -10.90 -1.70
N GLN A 500 -16.88 -10.49 -2.34
CA GLN A 500 -16.81 -9.21 -3.05
C GLN A 500 -17.64 -9.16 -4.33
N ASP A 501 -18.03 -7.94 -4.73
CA ASP A 501 -18.64 -7.66 -6.02
C ASP A 501 -17.57 -7.50 -7.10
N PHE A 502 -17.78 -8.13 -8.26
CA PHE A 502 -16.90 -7.99 -9.40
C PHE A 502 -17.51 -7.06 -10.43
N LEU A 503 -16.74 -6.08 -10.90
CA LEU A 503 -17.21 -5.10 -11.90
C LEU A 503 -17.18 -5.64 -13.33
N SER A 504 -16.55 -6.79 -13.55
CA SER A 504 -16.48 -7.46 -14.84
C SER A 504 -16.32 -8.98 -14.69
N ILE A 505 -16.64 -9.71 -15.76
CA ILE A 505 -16.40 -11.15 -15.82
C ILE A 505 -14.90 -11.47 -15.75
N GLN A 506 -14.05 -10.66 -16.34
CA GLN A 506 -12.59 -10.86 -16.37
C GLN A 506 -12.00 -10.84 -14.97
N SER A 507 -12.46 -9.91 -14.11
CA SER A 507 -12.00 -9.84 -12.72
C SER A 507 -12.51 -11.01 -11.89
N LYS A 508 -13.76 -11.44 -12.10
CA LYS A 508 -14.31 -12.63 -11.44
C LYS A 508 -13.54 -13.88 -11.83
N LEU A 509 -13.24 -14.05 -13.11
CA LEU A 509 -12.50 -15.21 -13.61
C LEU A 509 -11.06 -15.24 -13.09
N ALA A 510 -10.35 -14.09 -13.12
CA ALA A 510 -9.01 -13.98 -12.54
C ALA A 510 -9.00 -14.32 -11.04
N ASN A 511 -9.99 -13.81 -10.29
CA ASN A 511 -10.12 -14.14 -8.88
C ASN A 511 -10.37 -15.64 -8.67
N THR A 512 -11.25 -16.26 -9.44
CA THR A 512 -11.56 -17.70 -9.33
C THR A 512 -10.37 -18.58 -9.74
N ASP A 513 -9.60 -18.16 -10.73
CA ASP A 513 -8.44 -18.89 -11.22
C ASP A 513 -7.33 -18.93 -10.14
N PHE A 514 -7.08 -17.84 -9.43
CA PHE A 514 -5.91 -17.67 -8.57
C PHE A 514 -6.22 -17.47 -7.08
N GLU A 515 -7.38 -16.93 -6.70
CA GLU A 515 -7.72 -16.51 -5.33
C GLU A 515 -6.58 -15.77 -4.62
N PRO A 516 -6.03 -14.68 -5.21
CA PRO A 516 -4.77 -14.10 -4.79
C PRO A 516 -4.92 -13.25 -3.52
N LEU A 517 -3.93 -13.35 -2.64
CA LEU A 517 -3.77 -12.50 -1.45
C LEU A 517 -2.40 -11.80 -1.50
N GLY A 518 -2.31 -10.67 -0.77
CA GLY A 518 -1.05 -9.98 -0.54
C GLY A 518 -0.95 -9.57 0.93
N VAL A 519 -0.29 -10.39 1.75
CA VAL A 519 -0.02 -10.08 3.15
C VAL A 519 1.38 -9.51 3.28
N GLY A 520 1.47 -8.26 3.74
CA GLY A 520 2.71 -7.54 3.93
C GLY A 520 3.19 -7.49 5.39
N ILE A 521 4.03 -6.49 5.65
CA ILE A 521 4.64 -6.20 6.94
C ILE A 521 4.45 -4.72 7.24
N THR A 522 4.22 -4.37 8.49
CA THR A 522 4.29 -2.98 8.97
C THR A 522 5.11 -2.89 10.24
N ASN A 523 5.55 -1.66 10.56
CA ASN A 523 6.26 -1.33 11.80
C ASN A 523 7.69 -1.89 11.90
N LEU A 524 8.35 -2.12 10.75
CA LEU A 524 9.71 -2.68 10.73
C LEU A 524 10.73 -1.75 11.40
N ALA A 525 10.64 -0.43 11.22
CA ALA A 525 11.57 0.51 11.84
C ALA A 525 11.47 0.51 13.38
N TYR A 526 10.25 0.44 13.93
CA TYR A 526 10.05 0.25 15.36
C TYR A 526 10.60 -1.09 15.86
N TRP A 527 10.37 -2.17 15.09
CA TRP A 527 10.91 -3.49 15.41
C TRP A 527 12.45 -3.46 15.48
N HIS A 528 13.13 -2.79 14.52
CA HIS A 528 14.57 -2.55 14.54
C HIS A 528 15.00 -1.75 15.78
N ALA A 529 14.36 -0.61 16.04
CA ALA A 529 14.66 0.25 17.18
C ALA A 529 14.51 -0.48 18.53
N ARG A 530 13.45 -1.30 18.68
CA ARG A 530 13.20 -2.09 19.89
C ARG A 530 14.27 -3.14 20.15
N LYS A 531 14.81 -3.75 19.08
CA LYS A 531 15.89 -4.74 19.14
C LYS A 531 17.29 -4.12 19.13
N SER A 532 17.42 -2.80 18.97
CA SER A 532 18.69 -2.08 18.80
C SER A 532 19.46 -2.51 17.54
N PHE A 533 18.77 -2.94 16.51
CA PHE A 533 19.32 -3.25 15.19
C PHE A 533 19.26 -2.04 14.25
N LYS A 534 20.16 -2.02 13.29
CA LYS A 534 20.09 -1.12 12.14
C LYS A 534 19.85 -1.90 10.85
N TYR A 535 19.26 -1.23 9.87
CA TYR A 535 19.07 -1.80 8.56
C TYR A 535 20.43 -2.22 7.96
N GLY A 536 20.47 -3.37 7.30
CA GLY A 536 21.64 -3.86 6.59
C GLY A 536 22.73 -4.49 7.46
N GLU A 537 22.64 -4.41 8.80
CA GLU A 537 23.59 -5.08 9.69
C GLU A 537 23.42 -6.62 9.63
N PRO A 538 24.51 -7.41 9.67
CA PRO A 538 24.43 -8.87 9.53
C PRO A 538 23.48 -9.54 10.52
N GLU A 539 23.54 -9.16 11.81
CA GLU A 539 22.66 -9.72 12.85
C GLU A 539 21.20 -9.35 12.61
N ALA A 540 20.96 -8.11 12.16
CA ALA A 540 19.62 -7.63 11.81
C ALA A 540 19.06 -8.42 10.60
N LEU A 541 19.86 -8.63 9.56
CA LEU A 541 19.48 -9.40 8.38
C LEU A 541 19.16 -10.86 8.72
N ALA A 542 19.93 -11.49 9.57
CA ALA A 542 19.68 -12.85 10.05
C ALA A 542 18.35 -12.95 10.81
N GLU A 543 18.07 -11.97 11.66
CA GLU A 543 16.82 -11.94 12.43
C GLU A 543 15.61 -11.58 11.56
N VAL A 544 15.76 -10.66 10.59
CA VAL A 544 14.73 -10.36 9.57
C VAL A 544 14.39 -11.62 8.77
N LYS A 545 15.42 -12.37 8.33
CA LYS A 545 15.24 -13.66 7.64
C LYS A 545 14.41 -14.62 8.50
N ARG A 546 14.78 -14.79 9.77
CA ARG A 546 14.07 -15.68 10.69
C ARG A 546 12.60 -15.29 10.89
N TRP A 547 12.31 -14.01 11.06
CA TRP A 547 10.93 -13.53 11.20
C TRP A 547 10.13 -13.71 9.92
N MET A 548 10.73 -13.42 8.78
CA MET A 548 10.06 -13.58 7.49
C MET A 548 9.78 -15.03 7.16
N GLU A 549 10.70 -15.93 7.50
CA GLU A 549 10.50 -17.38 7.37
C GLU A 549 9.26 -17.86 8.15
N HIS A 550 9.12 -17.43 9.41
CA HIS A 550 7.95 -17.78 10.24
C HIS A 550 6.65 -17.23 9.65
N GLN A 551 6.65 -15.95 9.22
CA GLN A 551 5.46 -15.36 8.59
C GLN A 551 5.08 -16.15 7.33
N ALA A 552 6.02 -16.40 6.42
CA ALA A 552 5.78 -17.15 5.19
C ALA A 552 5.25 -18.57 5.48
N PHE A 553 5.82 -19.25 6.48
CA PHE A 553 5.38 -20.56 6.90
C PHE A 553 3.92 -20.56 7.39
N TYR A 554 3.57 -19.64 8.29
CA TYR A 554 2.22 -19.59 8.88
C TYR A 554 1.14 -19.18 7.88
N LEU A 555 1.46 -18.27 6.94
CA LEU A 555 0.56 -17.89 5.87
C LEU A 555 0.32 -19.08 4.92
N THR A 556 1.38 -19.76 4.52
CA THR A 556 1.31 -20.97 3.65
C THR A 556 0.56 -22.09 4.34
N GLU A 557 0.85 -22.35 5.63
CA GLU A 557 0.17 -23.38 6.44
C GLU A 557 -1.35 -23.16 6.40
N MET A 558 -1.83 -21.94 6.61
CA MET A 558 -3.26 -21.66 6.61
C MET A 558 -3.89 -21.81 5.21
N SER A 559 -3.20 -21.39 4.16
CA SER A 559 -3.70 -21.53 2.80
C SER A 559 -3.79 -23.00 2.36
N VAL A 560 -2.83 -23.85 2.78
CA VAL A 560 -2.88 -25.30 2.56
C VAL A 560 -4.01 -25.93 3.38
N GLU A 561 -4.25 -25.50 4.63
CA GLU A 561 -5.38 -25.94 5.45
C GLU A 561 -6.72 -25.59 4.78
N LEU A 562 -6.85 -24.38 4.25
CA LEU A 562 -8.03 -23.97 3.47
C LEU A 562 -8.20 -24.79 2.18
N ALA A 563 -7.11 -25.18 1.51
CA ALA A 563 -7.17 -26.08 0.37
C ALA A 563 -7.66 -27.48 0.77
N GLN A 564 -7.28 -27.99 1.94
CA GLN A 564 -7.80 -29.24 2.48
C GLN A 564 -9.31 -29.18 2.80
N GLU A 565 -9.78 -28.03 3.31
CA GLU A 565 -11.18 -27.84 3.69
C GLU A 565 -12.10 -27.59 2.50
N ARG A 566 -11.63 -26.85 1.46
CA ARG A 566 -12.48 -26.23 0.43
C ARG A 566 -12.00 -26.45 -1.01
N GLY A 567 -10.90 -27.19 -1.17
CA GLY A 567 -10.22 -27.34 -2.44
C GLY A 567 -9.21 -26.22 -2.73
N ALA A 568 -8.21 -26.55 -3.54
CA ALA A 568 -7.21 -25.60 -4.04
C ALA A 568 -7.83 -24.56 -5.00
N CYS A 569 -7.14 -23.45 -5.27
CA CYS A 569 -7.51 -22.56 -6.35
C CYS A 569 -7.39 -23.30 -7.70
N LYS A 570 -8.15 -22.83 -8.68
CA LYS A 570 -8.30 -23.52 -9.99
C LYS A 570 -6.97 -23.74 -10.72
N ARG A 571 -6.03 -22.78 -10.59
CA ARG A 571 -4.73 -22.87 -11.25
C ARG A 571 -3.57 -23.26 -10.31
N SER A 572 -3.87 -23.87 -9.15
CA SER A 572 -2.87 -24.30 -8.19
C SER A 572 -1.76 -25.16 -8.81
N GLU A 573 -2.09 -26.08 -9.72
CA GLU A 573 -1.13 -26.96 -10.39
C GLU A 573 -0.09 -26.23 -11.24
N PHE A 574 -0.41 -25.04 -11.74
CA PHE A 574 0.49 -24.20 -12.53
C PHE A 574 1.31 -23.22 -11.67
N THR A 575 1.14 -23.26 -10.34
CA THR A 575 1.97 -22.52 -9.40
C THR A 575 3.15 -23.37 -8.93
N TYR A 576 4.22 -22.72 -8.49
CA TYR A 576 5.33 -23.43 -7.84
C TYR A 576 4.92 -24.01 -6.49
N TYR A 577 3.98 -23.40 -5.78
CA TYR A 577 3.36 -23.99 -4.60
C TYR A 577 2.70 -25.35 -4.91
N GLY A 578 1.91 -25.45 -5.98
CA GLY A 578 1.30 -26.71 -6.41
C GLY A 578 2.32 -27.79 -6.79
N LYS A 579 3.53 -27.36 -7.20
CA LYS A 579 4.69 -28.24 -7.47
C LYS A 579 5.52 -28.56 -6.20
N GLY A 580 5.11 -28.08 -5.04
CA GLY A 580 5.81 -28.30 -3.76
C GLY A 580 7.03 -27.40 -3.56
N VAL A 581 7.15 -26.28 -4.27
CA VAL A 581 8.31 -25.39 -4.20
C VAL A 581 7.90 -24.07 -3.53
N PHE A 582 8.67 -23.65 -2.53
CA PHE A 582 8.44 -22.42 -1.80
C PHE A 582 9.23 -21.23 -2.41
N PRO A 583 8.78 -19.98 -2.25
CA PRO A 583 9.46 -18.80 -2.81
C PRO A 583 10.94 -18.70 -2.43
N TRP A 584 11.28 -18.97 -1.17
CA TRP A 584 12.66 -18.87 -0.68
C TRP A 584 13.63 -19.87 -1.33
N GLU A 585 13.15 -20.98 -1.87
CA GLU A 585 13.94 -21.95 -2.62
C GLU A 585 14.32 -21.46 -4.02
N ARG A 586 13.57 -20.50 -4.53
CA ARG A 586 13.75 -19.86 -5.84
C ARG A 586 14.38 -18.48 -5.77
N ARG A 587 14.86 -18.08 -4.58
CA ARG A 587 15.51 -16.78 -4.38
C ARG A 587 16.72 -16.60 -5.29
N ALA A 588 17.01 -15.35 -5.64
CA ALA A 588 18.21 -15.03 -6.41
C ALA A 588 19.48 -15.47 -5.66
N ALA A 589 20.43 -16.07 -6.38
CA ALA A 589 21.69 -16.49 -5.77
C ALA A 589 22.48 -15.35 -5.11
N GLY A 590 22.35 -14.12 -5.64
CA GLY A 590 23.01 -12.93 -5.09
C GLY A 590 22.60 -12.56 -3.66
N VAL A 591 21.40 -12.91 -3.22
CA VAL A 591 20.96 -12.58 -1.86
C VAL A 591 21.66 -13.43 -0.78
N ASN A 592 22.24 -14.58 -1.17
CA ASN A 592 22.95 -15.46 -0.24
C ASN A 592 24.24 -14.81 0.32
N GLU A 593 24.75 -13.73 -0.29
CA GLU A 593 25.87 -12.98 0.27
C GLU A 593 25.48 -12.13 1.49
N LEU A 594 24.18 -11.89 1.70
CA LEU A 594 23.67 -11.02 2.74
C LEU A 594 23.40 -11.76 4.06
N THR A 595 22.95 -13.00 4.00
CA THR A 595 22.65 -13.86 5.17
C THR A 595 22.54 -15.32 4.79
N ASP A 596 22.62 -16.22 5.78
CA ASP A 596 22.37 -17.64 5.59
C ASP A 596 20.86 -17.94 5.52
N PHE A 597 20.43 -18.61 4.46
CA PHE A 597 19.05 -19.02 4.22
C PHE A 597 18.76 -20.46 4.65
N THR A 598 19.62 -21.12 5.41
CA THR A 598 19.29 -22.42 6.01
C THR A 598 17.98 -22.29 6.79
N PRO A 599 16.97 -23.15 6.50
CA PRO A 599 15.67 -23.08 7.17
C PRO A 599 15.78 -23.30 8.68
N SER A 600 15.08 -22.52 9.46
CA SER A 600 14.94 -22.69 10.90
C SER A 600 13.69 -23.50 11.29
N LEU A 601 12.77 -23.67 10.36
CA LEU A 601 11.54 -24.47 10.50
C LEU A 601 11.61 -25.72 9.62
N ASP A 602 10.90 -26.77 10.05
CA ASP A 602 10.71 -27.96 9.22
C ASP A 602 9.57 -27.74 8.21
N TRP A 603 9.94 -27.48 6.97
CA TRP A 603 9.01 -27.25 5.86
C TRP A 603 8.48 -28.54 5.22
N GLU A 604 9.08 -29.70 5.47
CA GLU A 604 8.75 -30.94 4.76
C GLU A 604 7.33 -31.45 5.05
N PRO A 605 6.82 -31.42 6.30
CA PRO A 605 5.43 -31.80 6.56
C PRO A 605 4.43 -30.89 5.84
N LEU A 606 4.75 -29.58 5.74
CA LEU A 606 3.91 -28.61 5.03
C LEU A 606 3.97 -28.87 3.51
N ARG A 607 5.16 -29.15 2.96
CA ARG A 607 5.38 -29.52 1.55
C ARG A 607 4.55 -30.76 1.18
N ALA A 608 4.61 -31.80 1.98
CA ALA A 608 3.85 -33.03 1.74
C ALA A 608 2.33 -32.77 1.68
N ARG A 609 1.82 -31.94 2.59
CA ARG A 609 0.41 -31.52 2.58
C ARG A 609 0.07 -30.67 1.35
N MET A 610 0.96 -29.75 0.97
CA MET A 610 0.78 -28.86 -0.17
C MET A 610 0.77 -29.62 -1.50
N ILE A 611 1.67 -30.57 -1.68
CA ILE A 611 1.66 -31.47 -2.86
C ILE A 611 0.37 -32.27 -2.94
N LYS A 612 -0.12 -32.78 -1.81
CA LYS A 612 -1.32 -33.61 -1.75
C LYS A 612 -2.62 -32.85 -2.01
N HIS A 613 -2.74 -31.63 -1.48
CA HIS A 613 -4.00 -30.88 -1.43
C HIS A 613 -4.00 -29.60 -2.29
N GLY A 614 -2.84 -29.22 -2.82
CA GLY A 614 -2.64 -27.92 -3.46
C GLY A 614 -2.60 -26.76 -2.46
N ILE A 615 -2.75 -25.55 -2.99
CA ILE A 615 -2.84 -24.32 -2.21
C ILE A 615 -4.15 -23.58 -2.53
N ARG A 616 -4.80 -23.00 -1.50
CA ARG A 616 -6.04 -22.25 -1.71
C ARG A 616 -5.81 -20.93 -2.40
N ASN A 617 -4.73 -20.25 -2.09
CA ASN A 617 -4.39 -18.92 -2.60
C ASN A 617 -3.09 -19.03 -3.41
N ALA A 618 -3.12 -18.73 -4.69
CA ALA A 618 -1.97 -18.83 -5.60
C ALA A 618 -0.84 -17.86 -5.22
N THR A 619 -1.17 -16.76 -4.55
CA THR A 619 -0.23 -15.84 -3.91
C THR A 619 -0.67 -15.53 -2.49
N LEU A 620 0.30 -15.25 -1.61
CA LEU A 620 0.07 -14.98 -0.20
C LEU A 620 0.68 -13.67 0.26
N MET A 621 1.79 -13.23 -0.33
CA MET A 621 2.60 -12.16 0.20
C MET A 621 2.90 -11.06 -0.82
N ALA A 622 2.64 -9.82 -0.41
CA ALA A 622 3.05 -8.60 -1.07
C ALA A 622 3.26 -7.52 0.00
N VAL A 623 4.30 -6.70 -0.12
CA VAL A 623 4.56 -5.62 0.83
C VAL A 623 4.23 -4.28 0.18
N ALA A 624 3.03 -3.80 0.47
CA ALA A 624 2.52 -2.51 0.04
C ALA A 624 2.97 -1.36 0.96
N PRO A 625 2.93 -0.11 0.50
CA PRO A 625 3.00 1.05 1.39
C PRO A 625 1.76 1.09 2.29
N VAL A 626 1.97 1.22 3.60
CA VAL A 626 0.87 1.19 4.61
C VAL A 626 0.68 2.56 5.29
N GLU A 627 0.88 3.64 4.59
CA GLU A 627 0.93 5.01 5.14
C GLU A 627 -0.31 5.38 5.96
N SER A 628 -1.50 5.03 5.49
CA SER A 628 -2.74 5.37 6.21
C SER A 628 -3.05 4.39 7.35
N SER A 629 -2.91 3.11 7.11
CA SER A 629 -3.31 2.09 8.10
C SER A 629 -2.24 1.84 9.18
N SER A 630 -0.98 2.19 8.92
CA SER A 630 0.04 2.22 9.97
C SER A 630 -0.24 3.27 11.05
N VAL A 631 -0.80 4.43 10.67
CA VAL A 631 -1.22 5.46 11.62
C VAL A 631 -2.26 4.94 12.60
N VAL A 632 -3.24 4.17 12.11
CA VAL A 632 -4.28 3.53 12.95
C VAL A 632 -3.67 2.64 14.02
N LEU A 633 -2.57 1.96 13.72
CA LEU A 633 -1.85 1.08 14.64
C LEU A 633 -0.83 1.83 15.53
N ASN A 634 -0.71 3.14 15.41
CA ASN A 634 0.42 3.89 15.97
C ASN A 634 1.76 3.21 15.63
N SER A 635 1.98 2.89 14.36
CA SER A 635 3.14 2.15 13.87
C SER A 635 3.92 2.93 12.82
N THR A 636 5.19 2.55 12.59
CA THR A 636 5.95 3.08 11.47
C THR A 636 5.47 2.47 10.15
N ASN A 637 5.61 3.22 9.05
CA ASN A 637 5.13 2.83 7.75
C ASN A 637 5.88 1.60 7.20
N GLY A 638 5.17 0.52 6.94
CA GLY A 638 5.67 -0.65 6.23
C GLY A 638 7.04 -1.13 6.70
N ILE A 639 7.95 -1.21 5.73
CA ILE A 639 9.34 -1.63 5.92
C ILE A 639 10.34 -0.45 5.91
N GLU A 640 9.86 0.78 5.77
CA GLU A 640 10.68 1.97 5.57
C GLU A 640 11.25 2.53 6.88
N MET A 641 12.40 3.22 6.74
CA MET A 641 12.90 4.09 7.79
C MET A 641 12.02 5.33 7.91
N PRO A 642 11.69 5.80 9.13
CA PRO A 642 11.01 7.07 9.29
C PRO A 642 11.86 8.22 8.73
N MET A 643 11.22 9.21 8.14
CA MET A 643 11.90 10.43 7.73
C MET A 643 12.27 11.29 8.93
N GLU A 644 11.36 11.36 9.91
CA GLU A 644 11.46 12.12 11.15
C GLU A 644 10.85 11.34 12.32
N LEU A 645 11.24 11.68 13.53
CA LEU A 645 10.69 11.07 14.76
C LEU A 645 9.29 11.60 15.12
N ILE A 646 9.04 12.86 14.78
CA ILE A 646 7.76 13.55 14.91
C ILE A 646 7.46 14.16 13.54
N SER A 647 6.38 13.79 12.93
CA SER A 647 5.99 14.25 11.59
C SER A 647 4.59 14.86 11.62
N ILE A 648 4.38 15.90 10.82
CA ILE A 648 3.05 16.47 10.60
C ILE A 648 2.49 15.82 9.34
N LYS A 649 1.32 15.19 9.48
CA LYS A 649 0.56 14.62 8.37
C LYS A 649 -0.59 15.55 8.02
N GLU A 650 -0.69 15.90 6.76
CA GLU A 650 -1.82 16.68 6.26
C GLU A 650 -2.93 15.75 5.76
N SER A 651 -4.16 16.10 6.11
CA SER A 651 -5.37 15.47 5.61
C SER A 651 -6.38 16.55 5.20
N LYS A 652 -7.46 16.17 4.52
CA LYS A 652 -8.54 17.12 4.19
C LYS A 652 -9.26 17.67 5.42
N ALA A 653 -9.24 16.93 6.53
CA ALA A 653 -9.81 17.34 7.80
C ALA A 653 -8.87 18.22 8.65
N GLY A 654 -7.64 18.44 8.19
CA GLY A 654 -6.61 19.20 8.89
C GLY A 654 -5.30 18.43 9.03
N SER A 655 -4.32 19.03 9.68
CA SER A 655 -3.04 18.39 9.99
C SER A 655 -3.08 17.72 11.35
N PHE A 656 -2.34 16.61 11.50
CA PHE A 656 -2.14 15.95 12.77
C PHE A 656 -0.67 15.53 12.97
N THR A 657 -0.23 15.58 14.20
CA THR A 657 1.12 15.18 14.58
C THR A 657 1.17 13.69 14.82
N GLN A 658 2.04 12.99 14.08
CA GLN A 658 2.36 11.59 14.28
C GLN A 658 3.73 11.46 14.92
N VAL A 659 3.81 10.70 16.02
CA VAL A 659 5.05 10.41 16.75
C VAL A 659 5.40 8.94 16.56
N VAL A 660 6.68 8.62 16.33
CA VAL A 660 7.11 7.23 16.26
C VAL A 660 6.80 6.48 17.56
N PRO A 661 6.47 5.17 17.51
CA PRO A 661 6.15 4.38 18.70
C PRO A 661 7.28 4.41 19.74
N ASP A 662 6.92 4.41 21.03
CA ASP A 662 7.87 4.41 22.15
C ASP A 662 8.95 5.53 22.08
N TYR A 663 8.59 6.69 21.54
CA TYR A 663 9.50 7.82 21.31
C TYR A 663 10.43 8.10 22.49
N LYS A 664 9.88 8.27 23.70
CA LYS A 664 10.68 8.59 24.90
C LYS A 664 11.80 7.59 25.15
N ARG A 665 11.55 6.31 24.92
CA ARG A 665 12.49 5.22 25.18
C ARG A 665 13.43 4.94 24.01
N LEU A 666 12.95 5.12 22.77
CA LEU A 666 13.60 4.61 21.57
C LEU A 666 14.07 5.68 20.59
N LYS A 667 13.85 6.98 20.84
CA LYS A 667 14.21 8.06 19.90
C LYS A 667 15.66 7.98 19.39
N ASN A 668 16.60 7.61 20.25
CA ASN A 668 18.02 7.49 19.89
C ASN A 668 18.39 6.15 19.23
N ARG A 669 17.43 5.22 19.05
CA ARG A 669 17.62 3.91 18.41
C ARG A 669 17.00 3.82 17.03
N TYR A 670 16.09 4.74 16.70
CA TYR A 670 15.55 4.84 15.37
C TYR A 670 16.64 5.25 14.38
N GLN A 671 16.64 4.61 13.24
CA GLN A 671 17.46 5.01 12.10
C GLN A 671 16.55 5.79 11.14
N LEU A 672 16.89 7.07 10.92
CA LEU A 672 16.11 7.94 10.05
C LEU A 672 16.61 7.86 8.60
N MET A 673 15.69 7.96 7.66
CA MET A 673 15.97 7.89 6.24
C MET A 673 16.99 8.97 5.82
N TRP A 674 16.80 10.21 6.27
CA TRP A 674 17.65 11.33 5.88
C TRP A 674 18.97 11.44 6.65
N ASP A 675 19.21 10.57 7.61
CA ASP A 675 20.52 10.43 8.24
C ASP A 675 21.46 9.56 7.39
N GLN A 676 20.90 8.79 6.46
CA GLN A 676 21.65 7.94 5.53
C GLN A 676 22.07 8.74 4.29
N ALA A 677 23.23 8.38 3.71
CA ALA A 677 23.69 8.95 2.43
C ALA A 677 22.86 8.37 1.25
N ASP A 678 22.57 7.09 1.31
CA ASP A 678 21.84 6.33 0.29
C ASP A 678 21.05 5.16 0.89
N CYS A 679 20.40 4.40 0.03
CA CYS A 679 19.47 3.34 0.38
C CYS A 679 20.08 1.93 0.46
N VAL A 680 21.42 1.75 0.37
CA VAL A 680 22.00 0.41 0.22
C VAL A 680 21.64 -0.54 1.36
N ASP A 681 21.65 -0.10 2.60
CA ASP A 681 21.32 -0.94 3.76
C ASP A 681 19.82 -1.27 3.84
N TYR A 682 18.97 -0.34 3.41
CA TYR A 682 17.54 -0.60 3.22
C TYR A 682 17.31 -1.64 2.09
N LEU A 683 18.05 -1.54 0.98
CA LEU A 683 17.96 -2.52 -0.11
C LEU A 683 18.40 -3.91 0.31
N LYS A 684 19.46 -4.06 1.15
CA LYS A 684 19.85 -5.36 1.74
C LYS A 684 18.70 -5.97 2.55
N THR A 685 18.10 -5.19 3.43
CA THR A 685 16.96 -5.63 4.24
C THR A 685 15.77 -6.02 3.36
N SER A 686 15.44 -5.20 2.36
CA SER A 686 14.38 -5.48 1.39
C SER A 686 14.64 -6.75 0.59
N ALA A 687 15.88 -7.02 0.20
CA ALA A 687 16.26 -8.22 -0.54
C ALA A 687 16.10 -9.50 0.29
N VAL A 688 16.45 -9.46 1.58
CA VAL A 688 16.23 -10.59 2.50
C VAL A 688 14.73 -10.88 2.67
N LEU A 689 13.91 -9.85 2.79
CA LEU A 689 12.45 -9.99 2.82
C LEU A 689 11.92 -10.57 1.50
N ALA A 690 12.39 -10.04 0.35
CA ALA A 690 11.97 -10.45 -1.00
C ALA A 690 12.17 -11.94 -1.28
N ALA A 691 13.17 -12.57 -0.65
CA ALA A 691 13.46 -13.99 -0.81
C ALA A 691 12.29 -14.91 -0.41
N TYR A 692 11.43 -14.46 0.50
CA TYR A 692 10.26 -15.22 0.98
C TYR A 692 8.94 -14.76 0.36
N ILE A 693 8.93 -13.64 -0.36
CA ILE A 693 7.72 -13.02 -0.89
C ILE A 693 7.46 -13.53 -2.31
N ASP A 694 6.30 -14.10 -2.51
CA ASP A 694 5.88 -14.63 -3.81
C ASP A 694 5.61 -13.51 -4.85
N GLN A 695 4.92 -12.45 -4.48
CA GLN A 695 4.75 -11.28 -5.34
C GLN A 695 5.95 -10.33 -5.22
N SER A 696 5.80 -9.08 -4.78
CA SER A 696 6.90 -8.13 -4.66
C SER A 696 6.76 -7.22 -3.44
N LEU A 697 7.66 -6.23 -3.36
CA LEU A 697 7.70 -5.18 -2.35
C LEU A 697 7.73 -3.82 -3.05
N SER A 698 7.03 -2.84 -2.49
CA SER A 698 7.16 -1.43 -2.86
C SER A 698 8.47 -0.88 -2.30
N THR A 699 9.58 -1.15 -2.98
CA THR A 699 10.93 -0.81 -2.51
C THR A 699 11.36 0.53 -3.05
N ASN A 700 11.46 1.54 -2.19
CA ASN A 700 11.95 2.87 -2.55
C ASN A 700 13.48 2.90 -2.65
N THR A 701 13.99 3.82 -3.43
CA THR A 701 15.39 4.27 -3.33
C THR A 701 15.41 5.69 -2.80
N PHE A 702 16.39 6.02 -1.96
CA PHE A 702 16.49 7.36 -1.39
C PHE A 702 17.93 7.81 -1.30
N TYR A 703 18.14 9.13 -1.41
CA TYR A 703 19.47 9.75 -1.43
C TYR A 703 19.42 11.09 -0.71
N ASN A 704 20.45 11.36 0.12
CA ASN A 704 20.58 12.63 0.81
C ASN A 704 21.80 13.39 0.28
N PRO A 705 21.62 14.40 -0.61
CA PRO A 705 22.72 15.19 -1.16
C PRO A 705 23.59 15.87 -0.10
N ALA A 706 23.03 16.24 1.06
CA ALA A 706 23.78 16.86 2.15
C ALA A 706 24.88 15.96 2.76
N LYS A 707 24.84 14.66 2.51
CA LYS A 707 25.87 13.71 2.96
C LYS A 707 27.05 13.59 2.00
N PHE A 708 27.01 14.27 0.85
CA PHE A 708 28.08 14.26 -0.15
C PHE A 708 28.82 15.60 -0.18
N LYS A 709 30.13 15.55 -0.40
CA LYS A 709 31.04 16.72 -0.32
C LYS A 709 30.61 17.91 -1.18
N ASP A 710 30.05 17.62 -2.36
CA ASP A 710 29.63 18.67 -3.33
C ASP A 710 28.11 18.92 -3.28
N GLY A 711 27.41 18.38 -2.30
CA GLY A 711 25.93 18.46 -2.23
C GLY A 711 25.23 17.78 -3.42
N LYS A 712 25.91 16.83 -4.09
CA LYS A 712 25.40 16.12 -5.26
C LYS A 712 25.54 14.62 -5.08
N VAL A 713 24.50 13.90 -5.43
CA VAL A 713 24.53 12.42 -5.44
C VAL A 713 25.20 11.95 -6.72
N PRO A 714 26.28 11.12 -6.66
CA PRO A 714 26.89 10.56 -7.85
C PRO A 714 25.92 9.68 -8.64
N ALA A 715 25.76 9.90 -9.93
CA ALA A 715 24.92 9.08 -10.80
C ALA A 715 25.36 7.59 -10.80
N THR A 716 26.66 7.34 -10.66
CA THR A 716 27.22 5.99 -10.53
C THR A 716 26.76 5.27 -9.27
N LEU A 717 26.57 5.98 -8.15
CA LEU A 717 26.03 5.41 -6.92
C LEU A 717 24.58 4.95 -7.12
N ILE A 718 23.75 5.81 -7.73
CA ILE A 718 22.35 5.47 -8.01
C ILE A 718 22.27 4.26 -8.95
N ALA A 719 23.09 4.25 -10.01
CA ALA A 719 23.18 3.12 -10.93
C ALA A 719 23.62 1.82 -10.23
N ASN A 720 24.62 1.89 -9.35
CA ASN A 720 25.09 0.74 -8.59
C ASN A 720 24.01 0.20 -7.65
N ASN A 721 23.26 1.07 -6.95
CA ASN A 721 22.17 0.65 -6.08
C ASN A 721 21.06 -0.07 -6.85
N LEU A 722 20.70 0.38 -8.06
CA LEU A 722 19.74 -0.30 -8.92
C LEU A 722 20.26 -1.66 -9.41
N MET A 723 21.56 -1.76 -9.74
CA MET A 723 22.18 -3.03 -10.12
C MET A 723 22.31 -4.00 -8.94
N LEU A 724 22.56 -3.51 -7.72
CA LEU A 724 22.54 -4.32 -6.50
C LEU A 724 21.12 -4.83 -6.20
N ALA A 725 20.12 -3.97 -6.33
CA ALA A 725 18.72 -4.37 -6.21
C ALA A 725 18.38 -5.52 -7.19
N TYR A 726 18.77 -5.40 -8.46
CA TYR A 726 18.63 -6.48 -9.44
C TYR A 726 19.39 -7.76 -9.02
N LYS A 727 20.67 -7.65 -8.64
CA LYS A 727 21.54 -8.77 -8.24
C LYS A 727 20.98 -9.53 -7.04
N TRP A 728 20.44 -8.80 -6.06
CA TRP A 728 19.88 -9.37 -4.83
C TRP A 728 18.45 -9.90 -4.99
N GLY A 729 17.90 -9.84 -6.20
CA GLY A 729 16.61 -10.47 -6.52
C GLY A 729 15.39 -9.59 -6.30
N LEU A 730 15.54 -8.28 -6.12
CA LEU A 730 14.36 -7.40 -6.07
C LEU A 730 13.65 -7.42 -7.44
N LYS A 731 12.37 -7.79 -7.43
CA LYS A 731 11.54 -7.91 -8.63
C LYS A 731 11.10 -6.55 -9.15
N THR A 732 10.88 -5.59 -8.24
CA THR A 732 10.44 -4.22 -8.56
C THR A 732 11.22 -3.19 -7.75
N VAL A 733 11.31 -1.96 -8.29
CA VAL A 733 11.84 -0.78 -7.59
C VAL A 733 10.86 0.37 -7.80
N TYR A 734 10.40 0.97 -6.70
CA TYR A 734 9.33 1.96 -6.65
C TYR A 734 9.87 3.40 -6.72
N TYR A 735 9.53 4.29 -5.80
CA TYR A 735 9.95 5.70 -5.81
C TYR A 735 11.47 5.88 -5.76
N SER A 736 11.92 7.05 -6.26
CA SER A 736 13.26 7.60 -6.00
C SER A 736 13.11 8.90 -5.23
N LEU A 737 13.47 8.88 -3.95
CA LEU A 737 13.36 10.02 -3.04
C LEU A 737 14.71 10.73 -2.94
N ILE A 738 14.71 12.05 -3.07
CA ILE A 738 15.91 12.87 -2.88
C ILE A 738 15.61 13.95 -1.84
N ASN A 739 16.41 13.98 -0.77
CA ASN A 739 16.28 15.02 0.25
C ASN A 739 16.71 16.37 -0.32
N LYS A 740 15.74 17.25 -0.55
CA LYS A 740 15.99 18.62 -1.06
C LYS A 740 16.23 19.66 0.04
N VAL A 741 16.05 19.28 1.30
CA VAL A 741 16.28 20.16 2.47
C VAL A 741 17.79 20.39 2.61
N GLY A 742 18.24 21.63 2.43
CA GLY A 742 19.66 22.00 2.48
C GLY A 742 20.37 22.07 1.12
N SER A 743 19.75 21.66 0.03
CA SER A 743 20.31 21.85 -1.32
C SER A 743 19.98 23.25 -1.82
N LYS A 744 20.81 24.25 -1.50
CA LYS A 744 20.82 25.51 -2.22
C LYS A 744 21.32 25.21 -3.65
N ASN A 745 20.42 25.28 -4.64
CA ASN A 745 20.70 25.26 -6.08
C ASN A 745 21.30 23.97 -6.67
N ILE A 746 20.44 22.96 -6.93
CA ILE A 746 20.80 21.87 -7.87
C ILE A 746 20.39 22.20 -9.32
N LEU A 747 19.53 23.16 -9.57
CA LEU A 747 19.13 23.62 -10.90
C LEU A 747 18.75 25.09 -10.84
N ASN A 748 19.70 26.01 -11.07
CA ASN A 748 19.53 27.18 -11.91
C ASN A 748 20.73 28.12 -11.82
N THR A 749 21.62 28.04 -12.78
CA THR A 749 22.31 29.20 -13.31
C THR A 749 21.53 29.61 -14.55
N GLN A 750 20.44 30.35 -14.39
CA GLN A 750 19.86 31.32 -15.31
C GLN A 750 18.35 31.45 -15.14
N SER A 751 17.95 32.27 -14.24
CA SER A 751 16.89 33.31 -14.42
C SER A 751 16.65 34.01 -13.08
N ASP A 752 17.23 35.17 -12.93
CA ASP A 752 16.78 36.17 -11.97
C ASP A 752 15.34 36.57 -12.30
N ARG A 753 14.45 36.47 -11.32
CA ARG A 753 13.57 37.52 -10.81
C ARG A 753 12.40 36.99 -10.03
N LEU A 754 12.37 37.41 -8.76
CA LEU A 754 11.19 37.67 -7.93
C LEU A 754 10.31 36.52 -7.47
N VAL A 755 10.50 36.08 -6.23
CA VAL A 755 9.37 35.75 -5.29
C VAL A 755 9.86 35.85 -3.85
N PRO A 756 9.05 36.38 -2.91
CA PRO A 756 9.37 36.50 -1.50
C PRO A 756 9.41 35.12 -0.82
N SER A 757 10.31 35.03 0.16
CA SER A 757 10.51 33.86 1.01
C SER A 757 9.31 33.61 1.93
N GLU A 758 8.53 32.55 1.64
CA GLU A 758 7.86 31.77 2.64
C GLU A 758 8.48 30.36 2.67
N PRO A 759 8.57 29.69 3.81
CA PRO A 759 9.10 28.34 3.88
C PRO A 759 8.12 27.40 3.18
N VAL A 760 8.38 27.13 1.91
CA VAL A 760 7.72 26.04 1.21
C VAL A 760 8.31 24.77 1.80
N THR A 761 7.56 24.10 2.63
CA THR A 761 7.72 22.70 2.95
C THR A 761 7.55 21.94 1.63
N LEU A 762 8.66 21.74 0.93
CA LEU A 762 8.74 20.87 -0.24
C LEU A 762 8.83 19.41 0.24
N TYR A 763 7.80 18.95 0.91
CA TYR A 763 7.27 17.68 0.49
C TYR A 763 6.63 18.00 -0.86
N ALA A 764 7.39 17.76 -1.95
CA ALA A 764 6.75 17.61 -3.22
C ALA A 764 5.54 16.76 -2.93
N GLU A 765 4.38 17.30 -3.17
CA GLU A 765 3.16 16.57 -3.23
C GLU A 765 3.50 15.13 -3.63
N LEU A 766 3.82 14.30 -2.62
CA LEU A 766 3.56 12.90 -2.72
C LEU A 766 2.06 12.96 -2.88
N ASP A 767 1.63 13.02 -4.16
CA ASP A 767 0.22 12.90 -4.45
C ASP A 767 -0.24 11.75 -3.60
N ASP A 768 -0.91 12.05 -2.52
CA ASP A 768 -1.68 11.12 -1.72
C ASP A 768 -2.75 10.45 -2.59
N ASP A 769 -2.50 10.45 -3.92
CA ASP A 769 -3.45 10.21 -4.99
C ASP A 769 -3.86 8.76 -5.11
N CYS A 770 -3.19 7.84 -4.44
CA CYS A 770 -3.69 6.47 -4.36
C CYS A 770 -3.65 5.87 -2.95
N GLU A 771 -4.55 6.31 -2.09
CA GLU A 771 -4.81 5.59 -0.84
C GLU A 771 -5.39 4.18 -1.07
N ALA A 772 -5.93 3.86 -2.27
CA ALA A 772 -6.45 2.54 -2.56
C ALA A 772 -5.35 1.46 -2.61
N CYS A 773 -4.11 1.85 -2.95
CA CYS A 773 -2.94 0.96 -2.93
C CYS A 773 -2.10 1.09 -1.66
N LYS A 774 -2.40 2.08 -0.80
CA LYS A 774 -1.77 2.24 0.50
C LYS A 774 -2.61 1.49 1.53
N LEU A 775 -2.03 0.49 2.19
CA LEU A 775 -2.65 -0.24 3.30
C LEU A 775 -2.84 0.64 4.52
#